data_caf4ae6afd621cbb6ddca2c59c43f062
#
_entry.id   caf4ae6afd621cbb6ddca2c59c43f062
#
_cell.length_a   1.000
_cell.length_b   1.000
_cell.length_c   1.000
_cell.angle_alpha   90.00
_cell.angle_beta   90.00
_cell.angle_gamma   90.00
#
_symmetry.space_group_name_H-M   'P 1'
#
loop_
_entity.id
_entity.type
_entity.pdbx_description
1 polymer ?
#
loop_
_entity_poly.entity_id
_entity_poly.type
_entity_poly.pdbx_seq_one_letter_code
_entity_poly.pdbx_strand_id
1 'polypeptide(L)'
;MKQLALSLIFAFPFVVFGQERNEIIQQRVEFIAEQTESEDIDLTNIFDQLNYYYDRPINLNNTDAEELRSLGLLTDVQISDVFLHIKQFGKFISIYELQSLKYWDLATIQLVLPFVSVDDRFDQMHISFKEAMKNGKFELYTRYQNVRPLKAGYQSVPDSILNTSNSYYHGNDGRYYSRFRYTYRTNISVGLTGEKDSGEEFFKGSQKNGFDFYSAHAFYKGGKYLKSVAVGDYLVQIGQGLNVFSGYAFGKTPDIFTSKRTSNLLRPYTSVDENRFFRGGAAVLGYKNFTWLNFYSQKRIDGAGVADSLSDDLEFITTIDASGLHRTNSEIAKKNQIGERVYGSYLAYQTTRLSVGVAHVQQSYSSPLVKDTVPYNIYAFRGTTAASTSMDYNFVLRNVNFFGEVSYNSTNKSFAQLYGVMAALDPRVSISLIHRNYDKDYYTFYNNGFSEGSNTQNERGTFLGAKVRLNSAWTINTYADYFSFPWMKYLVDAPSKGNEFLFQPVYKPNKVLEIYARYRQQLRQKNSRDNDGTVTAIEDVVQRNYRFNLSYKVSEAITVKSRLEYVSIHRESNAPEDGWVFSQDIVIRPKSSPFDLSLRYALFDTDSYDTRIYTFENNALYVFSAPSYYYQGSRAYILLRYSFLRHCDLWVRYGTYIYADRTSLSSGAEEITGNRKTDLTVQFRVTF
;
A
#
# COMPACT_ATOMS: atom_id res chain seq x y z
N MET A 1 57.57 24.98 9.26
CA MET A 1 56.46 25.01 8.32
C MET A 1 55.33 24.15 8.88
N LYS A 2 54.62 24.71 9.83
CA LYS A 2 53.41 24.21 10.46
C LYS A 2 52.43 25.37 10.44
N GLN A 3 51.14 25.11 10.24
CA GLN A 3 50.02 26.06 10.20
C GLN A 3 49.70 26.60 8.80
N LEU A 4 48.75 25.90 8.16
CA LEU A 4 47.72 26.46 7.25
C LEU A 4 46.79 25.34 6.79
N ALA A 5 45.90 24.93 7.67
CA ALA A 5 44.73 24.10 7.30
C ALA A 5 43.70 24.10 8.43
N LEU A 6 43.04 25.23 8.66
CA LEU A 6 41.81 25.30 9.46
C LEU A 6 41.25 26.71 9.37
N SER A 7 40.43 26.99 8.38
CA SER A 7 39.46 28.11 8.41
C SER A 7 38.71 28.19 7.08
N LEU A 8 37.72 27.33 6.91
CA LEU A 8 36.65 27.52 5.92
C LEU A 8 35.35 26.98 6.51
N ILE A 9 34.95 27.60 7.63
CA ILE A 9 33.58 27.50 8.11
C ILE A 9 32.80 28.59 7.39
N PHE A 10 32.11 28.21 6.33
CA PHE A 10 31.15 29.08 5.67
C PHE A 10 29.92 29.26 6.57
N ALA A 11 29.82 30.44 7.16
CA ALA A 11 28.56 30.92 7.74
C ALA A 11 27.58 31.28 6.62
N PHE A 12 26.67 30.38 6.28
CA PHE A 12 25.51 30.71 5.46
C PHE A 12 24.32 31.02 6.38
N PRO A 13 23.58 32.11 6.14
CA PRO A 13 22.35 32.38 6.89
C PRO A 13 21.25 31.38 6.41
N PHE A 14 20.86 30.51 7.33
CA PHE A 14 19.79 29.54 7.11
C PHE A 14 18.43 30.24 7.19
N VAL A 15 17.71 30.30 6.07
CA VAL A 15 16.29 30.62 6.05
C VAL A 15 15.53 29.30 5.97
N VAL A 16 14.86 28.95 7.05
CA VAL A 16 14.11 27.69 7.23
C VAL A 16 12.68 27.90 6.79
N PHE A 17 12.32 27.42 5.60
CA PHE A 17 10.93 27.25 5.16
C PHE A 17 10.81 25.92 4.41
N GLY A 18 10.35 24.86 5.06
CA GLY A 18 10.08 23.59 4.39
C GLY A 18 9.96 22.35 5.26
N GLN A 19 10.32 22.40 6.53
CA GLN A 19 10.35 21.21 7.39
C GLN A 19 8.97 20.75 7.92
N GLU A 20 8.03 21.65 8.21
CA GLU A 20 6.71 21.29 8.78
C GLU A 20 5.86 20.42 7.84
N ARG A 21 5.99 20.63 6.54
CA ARG A 21 5.20 19.96 5.51
C ARG A 21 5.40 18.45 5.44
N ASN A 22 6.64 18.01 5.39
CA ASN A 22 6.95 16.57 5.27
C ASN A 22 6.57 15.81 6.54
N GLU A 23 6.59 16.46 7.69
CA GLU A 23 6.37 15.82 8.97
C GLU A 23 4.91 15.35 9.16
N ILE A 24 3.92 16.18 8.81
CA ILE A 24 2.49 15.86 8.96
C ILE A 24 2.13 14.66 8.06
N ILE A 25 2.56 14.71 6.80
CA ILE A 25 2.24 13.64 5.84
C ILE A 25 2.99 12.37 6.20
N GLN A 26 4.26 12.47 6.56
CA GLN A 26 5.06 11.33 6.96
C GLN A 26 4.51 10.66 8.21
N GLN A 27 4.13 11.43 9.25
CA GLN A 27 3.48 10.88 10.44
C GLN A 27 2.18 10.15 10.11
N ARG A 28 1.38 10.67 9.14
CA ARG A 28 0.15 10.01 8.72
C ARG A 28 0.41 8.70 7.99
N VAL A 29 1.38 8.69 7.10
CA VAL A 29 1.75 7.48 6.35
C VAL A 29 2.44 6.45 7.26
N GLU A 30 3.28 6.88 8.19
CA GLU A 30 3.86 6.03 9.24
C GLU A 30 2.74 5.39 10.07
N PHE A 31 1.74 6.16 10.48
CA PHE A 31 0.58 5.63 11.20
C PHE A 31 -0.16 4.56 10.39
N ILE A 32 -0.34 4.77 9.10
CA ILE A 32 -0.95 3.80 8.19
C ILE A 32 -0.09 2.55 8.08
N ALA A 33 1.22 2.70 7.88
CA ALA A 33 2.17 1.60 7.75
C ALA A 33 2.30 0.77 9.04
N GLU A 34 2.28 1.41 10.21
CA GLU A 34 2.29 0.72 11.50
C GLU A 34 1.05 -0.16 11.74
N GLN A 35 -0.06 0.12 11.04
CA GLN A 35 -1.27 -0.70 11.12
C GLN A 35 -1.25 -1.90 10.17
N THR A 36 -0.32 -1.94 9.23
CA THR A 36 -0.20 -2.98 8.21
C THR A 36 0.89 -3.96 8.60
N GLU A 37 0.58 -5.26 8.59
CA GLU A 37 1.52 -6.33 8.94
C GLU A 37 2.03 -7.01 7.65
N SER A 38 2.82 -6.28 6.85
CA SER A 38 3.43 -6.77 5.61
C SER A 38 4.81 -6.15 5.44
N GLU A 39 5.76 -6.92 4.93
CA GLU A 39 7.15 -6.46 4.72
C GLU A 39 7.24 -5.38 3.66
N ASP A 40 6.54 -5.57 2.54
CA ASP A 40 6.55 -4.64 1.40
C ASP A 40 5.19 -3.95 1.27
N ILE A 41 5.15 -2.69 1.71
CA ILE A 41 3.95 -1.86 1.66
C ILE A 41 4.20 -0.72 0.68
N ASP A 42 3.49 -0.72 -0.44
CA ASP A 42 3.54 0.42 -1.35
C ASP A 42 2.52 1.50 -0.99
N LEU A 43 2.94 2.44 -0.18
CA LEU A 43 2.16 3.61 0.19
C LEU A 43 2.48 4.85 -0.66
N THR A 44 3.25 4.71 -1.73
CA THR A 44 3.68 5.82 -2.60
C THR A 44 2.49 6.63 -3.10
N ASN A 45 1.45 5.96 -3.56
CA ASN A 45 0.23 6.62 -4.05
C ASN A 45 -0.51 7.41 -2.97
N ILE A 46 -0.57 6.91 -1.74
CA ILE A 46 -1.21 7.59 -0.60
C ILE A 46 -0.37 8.80 -0.20
N PHE A 47 0.95 8.63 -0.12
CA PHE A 47 1.87 9.72 0.18
C PHE A 47 1.79 10.84 -0.86
N ASP A 48 1.81 10.50 -2.15
CA ASP A 48 1.67 11.47 -3.24
C ASP A 48 0.34 12.21 -3.18
N GLN A 49 -0.76 11.52 -2.84
CA GLN A 49 -2.08 12.11 -2.71
C GLN A 49 -2.18 13.08 -1.53
N LEU A 50 -1.63 12.73 -0.37
CA LEU A 50 -1.62 13.63 0.78
C LEU A 50 -0.73 14.85 0.53
N ASN A 51 0.45 14.68 -0.09
CA ASN A 51 1.29 15.80 -0.52
C ASN A 51 0.56 16.75 -1.48
N TYR A 52 -0.18 16.17 -2.42
CA TYR A 52 -0.98 16.89 -3.37
C TYR A 52 -1.99 17.83 -2.70
N TYR A 53 -2.82 17.31 -1.77
CA TYR A 53 -3.83 18.12 -1.07
C TYR A 53 -3.23 19.02 0.02
N TYR A 54 -2.05 18.72 0.51
CA TYR A 54 -1.33 19.64 1.40
C TYR A 54 -0.86 20.90 0.68
N ASP A 55 -0.33 20.73 -0.55
CA ASP A 55 0.09 21.87 -1.38
C ASP A 55 -1.07 22.72 -1.87
N ARG A 56 -2.21 22.10 -2.03
CA ARG A 56 -3.42 22.71 -2.53
C ARG A 56 -4.62 22.16 -1.80
N PRO A 57 -4.93 22.77 -0.67
CA PRO A 57 -6.09 22.42 0.11
C PRO A 57 -7.37 22.49 -0.73
N ILE A 58 -8.23 21.49 -0.56
CA ILE A 58 -9.53 21.41 -1.21
C ILE A 58 -10.38 22.59 -0.73
N ASN A 59 -10.88 23.39 -1.65
CA ASN A 59 -11.82 24.45 -1.30
C ASN A 59 -13.21 23.86 -1.02
N LEU A 60 -13.62 23.85 0.24
CA LEU A 60 -14.90 23.27 0.69
C LEU A 60 -16.12 23.94 0.02
N ASN A 61 -15.98 25.18 -0.42
CA ASN A 61 -17.04 25.93 -1.09
C ASN A 61 -17.17 25.63 -2.60
N ASN A 62 -16.17 24.95 -3.18
CA ASN A 62 -16.13 24.67 -4.62
C ASN A 62 -15.58 23.27 -4.90
N THR A 63 -15.98 22.29 -4.14
CA THR A 63 -15.60 20.88 -4.28
C THR A 63 -16.83 20.02 -4.51
N ASP A 64 -16.62 18.77 -4.88
CA ASP A 64 -17.65 17.74 -4.93
C ASP A 64 -17.36 16.60 -3.93
N ALA A 65 -18.34 15.71 -3.77
CA ALA A 65 -18.22 14.61 -2.83
C ALA A 65 -17.12 13.60 -3.23
N GLU A 66 -16.80 13.48 -4.51
CA GLU A 66 -15.76 12.59 -5.02
C GLU A 66 -14.37 13.11 -4.66
N GLU A 67 -14.14 14.41 -4.81
CA GLU A 67 -12.87 15.03 -4.44
C GLU A 67 -12.61 14.93 -2.94
N LEU A 68 -13.63 15.15 -2.09
CA LEU A 68 -13.50 14.97 -0.64
C LEU A 68 -13.27 13.49 -0.27
N ARG A 69 -13.93 12.54 -0.94
CA ARG A 69 -13.63 11.11 -0.77
C ARG A 69 -12.20 10.77 -1.15
N SER A 70 -11.71 11.37 -2.23
CA SER A 70 -10.35 11.12 -2.69
C SER A 70 -9.28 11.47 -1.67
N LEU A 71 -9.56 12.38 -0.73
CA LEU A 71 -8.65 12.67 0.39
C LEU A 71 -8.41 11.45 1.30
N GLY A 72 -9.39 10.53 1.41
CA GLY A 72 -9.26 9.30 2.20
C GLY A 72 -9.23 9.51 3.73
N LEU A 73 -9.61 10.69 4.21
CA LEU A 73 -9.57 11.06 5.63
C LEU A 73 -10.97 11.26 6.23
N LEU A 74 -12.01 11.33 5.41
CA LEU A 74 -13.39 11.60 5.79
C LEU A 74 -14.30 10.42 5.46
N THR A 75 -15.28 10.18 6.32
CA THR A 75 -16.38 9.26 6.03
C THR A 75 -17.42 9.93 5.14
N ASP A 76 -18.22 9.13 4.41
CA ASP A 76 -19.30 9.68 3.58
C ASP A 76 -20.36 10.44 4.37
N VAL A 77 -20.57 10.08 5.63
CA VAL A 77 -21.45 10.85 6.55
C VAL A 77 -20.87 12.23 6.81
N GLN A 78 -19.58 12.33 7.08
CA GLN A 78 -18.89 13.61 7.31
C GLN A 78 -18.85 14.47 6.04
N ILE A 79 -18.62 13.85 4.87
CA ILE A 79 -18.68 14.52 3.56
C ILE A 79 -20.10 15.05 3.30
N SER A 80 -21.13 14.24 3.55
CA SER A 80 -22.52 14.66 3.39
C SER A 80 -22.87 15.85 4.32
N ASP A 81 -22.27 15.91 5.50
CA ASP A 81 -22.49 16.98 6.48
C ASP A 81 -21.97 18.34 5.96
N VAL A 82 -20.82 18.36 5.25
CA VAL A 82 -20.30 19.56 4.58
C VAL A 82 -21.32 20.13 3.59
N PHE A 83 -21.88 19.28 2.72
CA PHE A 83 -22.84 19.73 1.70
C PHE A 83 -24.19 20.10 2.30
N LEU A 84 -24.59 19.47 3.39
CA LEU A 84 -25.78 19.86 4.16
C LEU A 84 -25.63 21.24 4.78
N HIS A 85 -24.47 21.52 5.36
CA HIS A 85 -24.15 22.85 5.91
C HIS A 85 -24.27 23.93 4.83
N ILE A 86 -23.58 23.70 3.68
CA ILE A 86 -23.63 24.65 2.56
C ILE A 86 -25.07 24.85 2.05
N LYS A 87 -25.87 23.81 2.03
CA LYS A 87 -27.29 23.91 1.62
C LYS A 87 -28.15 24.68 2.59
N GLN A 88 -27.89 24.58 3.92
CA GLN A 88 -28.69 25.16 4.97
C GLN A 88 -28.26 26.60 5.33
N PHE A 89 -26.97 26.85 5.39
CA PHE A 89 -26.39 28.08 5.91
C PHE A 89 -25.63 28.89 4.84
N GLY A 90 -25.44 28.34 3.63
CA GLY A 90 -24.62 28.95 2.59
C GLY A 90 -23.17 28.51 2.63
N LYS A 91 -22.34 29.18 1.86
CA LYS A 91 -20.89 28.92 1.80
C LYS A 91 -20.22 29.19 3.14
N PHE A 92 -19.21 28.38 3.48
CA PHE A 92 -18.35 28.65 4.66
C PHE A 92 -17.65 30.00 4.49
N ILE A 93 -17.73 30.83 5.52
CA ILE A 93 -17.03 32.12 5.60
C ILE A 93 -15.66 31.93 6.26
N SER A 94 -15.58 31.00 7.19
CA SER A 94 -14.36 30.71 7.95
C SER A 94 -14.14 29.21 8.13
N ILE A 95 -12.88 28.79 8.12
CA ILE A 95 -12.48 27.40 8.41
C ILE A 95 -12.91 26.96 9.83
N TYR A 96 -13.13 27.89 10.76
CA TYR A 96 -13.61 27.60 12.11
C TYR A 96 -15.05 27.08 12.16
N GLU A 97 -15.85 27.30 11.10
CA GLU A 97 -17.21 26.78 11.00
C GLU A 97 -17.26 25.24 10.88
N LEU A 98 -16.13 24.57 10.58
CA LEU A 98 -16.03 23.12 10.66
C LEU A 98 -16.44 22.57 12.03
N GLN A 99 -16.33 23.37 13.10
CA GLN A 99 -16.76 23.00 14.44
C GLN A 99 -18.29 22.94 14.60
N SER A 100 -19.05 23.53 13.68
CA SER A 100 -20.53 23.46 13.67
C SER A 100 -21.06 22.21 12.97
N LEU A 101 -20.21 21.45 12.27
CA LEU A 101 -20.60 20.24 11.58
C LEU A 101 -20.92 19.12 12.58
N LYS A 102 -22.11 18.54 12.44
CA LYS A 102 -22.69 17.64 13.45
C LYS A 102 -21.88 16.38 13.72
N TYR A 103 -21.28 15.79 12.68
CA TYR A 103 -20.53 14.53 12.77
C TYR A 103 -19.01 14.72 12.71
N TRP A 104 -18.55 15.97 12.85
CA TRP A 104 -17.14 16.31 12.92
C TRP A 104 -16.72 16.56 14.35
N ASP A 105 -15.67 15.93 14.76
CA ASP A 105 -15.05 16.18 16.05
C ASP A 105 -13.72 16.92 15.88
N LEU A 106 -13.17 17.40 16.98
CA LEU A 106 -11.92 18.16 16.97
C LEU A 106 -10.76 17.36 16.37
N ALA A 107 -10.72 16.04 16.58
CA ALA A 107 -9.66 15.20 16.01
C ALA A 107 -9.79 15.07 14.48
N THR A 108 -11.01 14.89 13.98
CA THR A 108 -11.30 14.90 12.53
C THR A 108 -10.94 16.26 11.91
N ILE A 109 -11.34 17.37 12.59
CA ILE A 109 -11.01 18.72 12.11
C ILE A 109 -9.48 18.88 12.04
N GLN A 110 -8.74 18.55 13.10
CA GLN A 110 -7.29 18.65 13.14
C GLN A 110 -6.61 17.77 12.08
N LEU A 111 -7.17 16.59 11.81
CA LEU A 111 -6.67 15.68 10.79
C LEU A 111 -6.81 16.25 9.38
N VAL A 112 -7.92 16.91 9.09
CA VAL A 112 -8.29 17.37 7.73
C VAL A 112 -7.82 18.80 7.47
N LEU A 113 -7.68 19.62 8.50
CA LEU A 113 -7.34 21.03 8.41
C LEU A 113 -6.17 21.39 7.49
N PRO A 114 -5.06 20.60 7.42
CA PRO A 114 -3.95 20.88 6.50
C PRO A 114 -4.31 20.70 5.02
N PHE A 115 -5.42 20.03 4.71
CA PHE A 115 -5.81 19.60 3.36
C PHE A 115 -7.06 20.28 2.82
N VAL A 116 -7.67 21.19 3.60
CA VAL A 116 -8.91 21.89 3.22
C VAL A 116 -8.79 23.40 3.42
N SER A 117 -9.53 24.16 2.62
CA SER A 117 -9.63 25.62 2.72
C SER A 117 -11.06 26.07 2.44
N VAL A 118 -11.34 27.34 2.71
CA VAL A 118 -12.62 28.01 2.37
C VAL A 118 -12.39 29.22 1.44
N ASP A 119 -11.17 29.39 0.94
CA ASP A 119 -10.73 30.56 0.19
C ASP A 119 -10.82 30.33 -1.32
N ASP A 120 -11.51 31.25 -2.03
CA ASP A 120 -11.72 31.19 -3.49
C ASP A 120 -10.45 31.53 -4.32
N ARG A 121 -9.35 31.95 -3.68
CA ARG A 121 -8.11 32.36 -4.39
C ARG A 121 -7.50 31.27 -5.24
N PHE A 122 -7.79 30.01 -4.97
CA PHE A 122 -7.24 28.86 -5.69
C PHE A 122 -8.09 28.40 -6.88
N ASP A 123 -9.33 28.85 -7.01
CA ASP A 123 -10.32 28.33 -7.96
C ASP A 123 -10.35 29.01 -9.33
N GLN A 124 -9.84 30.24 -9.46
CA GLN A 124 -10.10 31.09 -10.62
C GLN A 124 -9.04 31.06 -11.74
N MET A 125 -8.09 30.14 -11.70
CA MET A 125 -7.02 30.13 -12.69
C MET A 125 -7.29 29.16 -13.85
N HIS A 126 -7.56 29.70 -15.03
CA HIS A 126 -7.47 28.92 -16.27
C HIS A 126 -6.08 28.32 -16.45
N ILE A 127 -6.04 27.02 -16.79
CA ILE A 127 -4.78 26.33 -17.06
C ILE A 127 -4.27 26.81 -18.43
N SER A 128 -3.22 27.63 -18.42
CA SER A 128 -2.46 27.94 -19.62
C SER A 128 -1.29 26.95 -19.72
N PHE A 129 -1.10 26.32 -20.87
CA PHE A 129 0.06 25.45 -21.13
C PHE A 129 1.39 26.19 -20.89
N LYS A 130 1.46 27.48 -21.24
CA LYS A 130 2.64 28.31 -21.00
C LYS A 130 2.91 28.53 -19.50
N GLU A 131 1.87 28.72 -18.70
CA GLU A 131 2.00 28.81 -17.23
C GLU A 131 2.38 27.46 -16.62
N ALA A 132 1.81 26.37 -17.13
CA ALA A 132 2.19 25.04 -16.71
C ALA A 132 3.70 24.83 -16.92
N MET A 133 4.22 25.09 -18.09
CA MET A 133 5.65 24.94 -18.39
C MET A 133 6.56 25.85 -17.53
N LYS A 134 6.09 27.02 -17.13
CA LYS A 134 6.88 28.00 -16.35
C LYS A 134 6.86 27.74 -14.84
N ASN A 135 5.72 27.28 -14.31
CA ASN A 135 5.46 27.21 -12.86
C ASN A 135 5.28 25.77 -12.36
N GLY A 136 5.65 24.79 -13.17
CA GLY A 136 5.65 23.39 -12.78
C GLY A 136 6.81 23.07 -11.85
N LYS A 137 6.65 22.01 -11.06
CA LYS A 137 7.65 21.48 -10.14
C LYS A 137 8.25 20.21 -10.73
N PHE A 138 9.55 20.18 -10.86
CA PHE A 138 10.30 18.98 -11.22
C PHE A 138 10.88 18.33 -9.97
N GLU A 139 10.84 17.01 -9.92
CA GLU A 139 11.44 16.20 -8.85
C GLU A 139 12.22 15.06 -9.47
N LEU A 140 13.47 14.90 -9.05
CA LEU A 140 14.31 13.76 -9.38
C LEU A 140 14.68 13.05 -8.09
N TYR A 141 14.40 11.74 -8.04
CA TYR A 141 14.84 10.83 -6.99
C TYR A 141 15.80 9.80 -7.56
N THR A 142 16.88 9.55 -6.86
CA THR A 142 17.76 8.41 -7.13
C THR A 142 18.05 7.71 -5.82
N ARG A 143 17.99 6.37 -5.82
CA ARG A 143 18.21 5.56 -4.62
C ARG A 143 19.06 4.34 -4.96
N TYR A 144 19.98 4.07 -4.06
CA TYR A 144 20.80 2.87 -4.02
C TYR A 144 20.56 2.12 -2.73
N GLN A 145 20.39 0.81 -2.80
CA GLN A 145 20.24 -0.06 -1.64
C GLN A 145 21.07 -1.32 -1.84
N ASN A 146 21.68 -1.83 -0.76
CA ASN A 146 22.30 -3.15 -0.77
C ASN A 146 22.29 -3.81 0.60
N VAL A 147 22.64 -5.11 0.62
CA VAL A 147 22.74 -5.93 1.83
C VAL A 147 24.12 -6.53 1.93
N ARG A 148 24.68 -6.56 3.15
CA ARG A 148 25.99 -7.15 3.46
C ARG A 148 25.88 -8.08 4.69
N PRO A 149 26.69 -9.14 4.78
CA PRO A 149 27.57 -9.70 3.76
C PRO A 149 26.85 -10.10 2.48
N LEU A 150 27.60 -10.39 1.42
CA LEU A 150 27.03 -10.86 0.16
C LEU A 150 26.29 -12.18 0.37
N LYS A 151 25.14 -12.34 -0.29
CA LYS A 151 24.39 -13.58 -0.33
C LYS A 151 25.10 -14.61 -1.22
N ALA A 152 24.88 -15.90 -0.99
CA ALA A 152 25.50 -16.99 -1.72
C ALA A 152 25.32 -16.88 -3.25
N GLY A 153 24.16 -16.40 -3.71
CA GLY A 153 23.87 -16.20 -5.13
C GLY A 153 24.78 -15.21 -5.86
N TYR A 154 25.54 -14.36 -5.13
CA TYR A 154 26.50 -13.42 -5.73
C TYR A 154 27.93 -13.97 -5.81
N GLN A 155 28.15 -15.24 -5.48
CA GLN A 155 29.47 -15.84 -5.63
C GLN A 155 29.85 -15.88 -7.10
N SER A 156 31.11 -15.53 -7.38
CA SER A 156 31.65 -15.61 -8.74
C SER A 156 31.84 -17.06 -9.16
N VAL A 157 31.19 -17.46 -10.23
CA VAL A 157 31.28 -18.80 -10.80
C VAL A 157 31.57 -18.69 -12.30
N PRO A 158 32.17 -19.76 -12.93
CA PRO A 158 32.33 -19.78 -14.38
C PRO A 158 30.98 -19.62 -15.11
N ASP A 159 31.00 -19.00 -16.29
CA ASP A 159 29.81 -18.79 -17.13
C ASP A 159 29.06 -20.09 -17.44
N SER A 160 29.77 -21.22 -17.56
CA SER A 160 29.17 -22.53 -17.77
C SER A 160 28.26 -22.96 -16.63
N ILE A 161 28.58 -22.59 -15.39
CA ILE A 161 27.75 -22.84 -14.22
C ILE A 161 26.66 -21.79 -14.13
N LEU A 162 27.00 -20.50 -14.33
CA LEU A 162 26.03 -19.40 -14.26
C LEU A 162 24.86 -19.60 -15.23
N ASN A 163 25.15 -20.02 -16.46
CA ASN A 163 24.15 -20.22 -17.52
C ASN A 163 23.31 -21.49 -17.38
N THR A 164 23.64 -22.39 -16.45
CA THR A 164 22.92 -23.66 -16.26
C THR A 164 22.26 -23.79 -14.88
N SER A 165 22.69 -23.00 -13.90
CA SER A 165 22.23 -23.09 -12.54
C SER A 165 21.27 -21.93 -12.17
N ASN A 166 20.22 -22.20 -11.40
CA ASN A 166 19.35 -21.18 -10.81
C ASN A 166 19.79 -20.74 -9.41
N SER A 167 20.96 -21.18 -8.95
CA SER A 167 21.48 -20.82 -7.61
C SER A 167 22.32 -19.54 -7.60
N TYR A 168 22.59 -18.95 -8.77
CA TYR A 168 23.42 -17.76 -8.91
C TYR A 168 22.70 -16.63 -9.67
N TYR A 169 23.04 -15.40 -9.32
CA TYR A 169 22.48 -14.19 -9.91
C TYR A 169 23.39 -13.67 -11.04
N HIS A 170 22.77 -13.24 -12.14
CA HIS A 170 23.48 -12.66 -13.30
C HIS A 170 23.95 -11.22 -13.04
N GLY A 171 23.26 -10.50 -12.15
CA GLY A 171 23.53 -9.10 -11.83
C GLY A 171 24.28 -8.88 -10.52
N ASN A 172 24.52 -7.61 -10.21
CA ASN A 172 25.16 -7.19 -8.97
C ASN A 172 24.16 -7.11 -7.79
N ASP A 173 24.67 -6.98 -6.59
CA ASP A 173 23.93 -6.91 -5.34
C ASP A 173 23.23 -5.56 -5.08
N GLY A 174 23.47 -4.55 -5.91
CA GLY A 174 22.83 -3.24 -5.77
C GLY A 174 21.39 -3.23 -6.30
N ARG A 175 20.46 -2.66 -5.54
CA ARG A 175 19.14 -2.25 -6.01
C ARG A 175 19.22 -0.77 -6.38
N TYR A 176 18.75 -0.42 -7.57
CA TYR A 176 18.76 0.95 -8.08
C TYR A 176 17.34 1.40 -8.42
N TYR A 177 17.01 2.62 -8.01
CA TYR A 177 15.74 3.25 -8.32
C TYR A 177 15.99 4.68 -8.77
N SER A 178 15.31 5.09 -9.85
CA SER A 178 15.32 6.47 -10.32
C SER A 178 13.91 6.88 -10.73
N ARG A 179 13.45 8.05 -10.27
CA ARG A 179 12.16 8.61 -10.65
C ARG A 179 12.32 10.08 -11.00
N PHE A 180 11.95 10.44 -12.20
CA PHE A 180 11.73 11.80 -12.64
C PHE A 180 10.23 12.08 -12.66
N ARG A 181 9.82 13.21 -12.08
CA ARG A 181 8.43 13.62 -12.06
C ARG A 181 8.30 15.12 -12.28
N TYR A 182 7.42 15.50 -13.18
CA TYR A 182 6.95 16.84 -13.36
C TYR A 182 5.51 16.95 -12.88
N THR A 183 5.19 17.95 -12.07
CA THR A 183 3.83 18.24 -11.62
C THR A 183 3.51 19.72 -11.79
N TYR A 184 2.34 20.00 -12.32
CA TYR A 184 1.83 21.36 -12.35
C TYR A 184 0.47 21.39 -11.68
N ARG A 185 0.42 22.13 -10.55
CA ARG A 185 -0.77 22.13 -9.70
C ARG A 185 -1.24 20.70 -9.47
N THR A 186 -2.55 20.52 -9.36
CA THR A 186 -3.24 19.25 -9.20
C THR A 186 -3.66 18.63 -10.54
N ASN A 187 -3.36 19.33 -11.60
CA ASN A 187 -3.97 19.09 -12.91
C ASN A 187 -3.09 18.24 -13.83
N ILE A 188 -1.77 18.39 -13.75
CA ILE A 188 -0.84 17.72 -14.65
C ILE A 188 0.20 16.95 -13.82
N SER A 189 0.41 15.70 -14.19
CA SER A 189 1.51 14.87 -13.70
C SER A 189 2.12 14.10 -14.86
N VAL A 190 3.43 14.25 -15.06
CA VAL A 190 4.20 13.44 -16.02
C VAL A 190 5.35 12.83 -15.26
N GLY A 191 5.56 11.53 -15.42
CA GLY A 191 6.60 10.82 -14.69
C GLY A 191 7.25 9.72 -15.49
N LEU A 192 8.51 9.46 -15.13
CA LEU A 192 9.30 8.33 -15.61
C LEU A 192 9.97 7.69 -14.40
N THR A 193 9.79 6.40 -14.25
CA THR A 193 10.39 5.60 -13.17
C THR A 193 11.21 4.47 -13.78
N GLY A 194 12.39 4.22 -13.25
CA GLY A 194 13.20 3.05 -13.57
C GLY A 194 13.63 2.35 -12.29
N GLU A 195 13.54 1.04 -12.27
CA GLU A 195 13.98 0.20 -11.17
C GLU A 195 14.78 -1.01 -11.67
N LYS A 196 15.69 -1.45 -10.84
CA LYS A 196 16.46 -2.66 -10.96
C LYS A 196 16.63 -3.29 -9.60
N ASP A 197 16.16 -4.51 -9.44
CA ASP A 197 16.32 -5.26 -8.21
C ASP A 197 17.74 -5.82 -8.00
N SER A 198 18.05 -6.18 -6.75
CA SER A 198 19.33 -6.81 -6.42
C SER A 198 19.42 -8.18 -7.11
N GLY A 199 20.50 -8.42 -7.84
CA GLY A 199 20.72 -9.67 -8.60
C GLY A 199 20.37 -9.60 -10.07
N GLU A 200 19.71 -8.53 -10.51
CA GLU A 200 19.43 -8.29 -11.92
C GLU A 200 20.59 -7.62 -12.64
N GLU A 201 20.65 -7.81 -13.94
CA GLU A 201 21.64 -7.17 -14.78
C GLU A 201 21.33 -5.68 -15.00
N PHE A 202 22.36 -4.90 -15.32
CA PHE A 202 22.24 -3.46 -15.54
C PHE A 202 23.20 -3.02 -16.64
N PHE A 203 22.66 -2.52 -17.75
CA PHE A 203 23.38 -2.19 -19.01
C PHE A 203 24.17 -3.34 -19.61
N LYS A 204 23.79 -4.58 -19.33
CA LYS A 204 24.43 -5.79 -19.86
C LYS A 204 23.44 -6.95 -19.96
N GLY A 205 23.84 -8.04 -20.64
CA GLY A 205 23.14 -9.30 -20.70
C GLY A 205 21.68 -9.19 -21.10
N SER A 206 20.78 -9.59 -20.24
CA SER A 206 19.33 -9.51 -20.43
C SER A 206 18.78 -8.08 -20.37
N GLN A 207 19.52 -7.12 -19.78
CA GLN A 207 19.09 -5.74 -19.54
C GLN A 207 20.01 -4.71 -20.22
N LYS A 208 20.16 -4.81 -21.54
CA LYS A 208 21.04 -3.91 -22.33
C LYS A 208 20.65 -2.42 -22.24
N ASN A 209 19.38 -2.11 -21.97
CA ASN A 209 18.84 -0.75 -21.91
C ASN A 209 18.85 -0.14 -20.49
N GLY A 210 19.48 -0.78 -19.52
CA GLY A 210 19.64 -0.26 -18.16
C GLY A 210 18.76 -0.95 -17.13
N PHE A 211 17.69 -0.28 -16.68
CA PHE A 211 16.81 -0.82 -15.66
C PHE A 211 16.01 -2.03 -16.15
N ASP A 212 15.65 -2.90 -15.23
CA ASP A 212 14.80 -4.04 -15.51
C ASP A 212 13.35 -3.63 -15.77
N PHE A 213 12.83 -2.73 -14.93
CA PHE A 213 11.51 -2.17 -15.04
C PHE A 213 11.52 -0.69 -15.41
N TYR A 214 10.63 -0.30 -16.31
CA TYR A 214 10.33 1.09 -16.67
C TYR A 214 8.85 1.36 -16.62
N SER A 215 8.48 2.48 -16.00
CA SER A 215 7.13 3.00 -16.00
C SER A 215 7.12 4.48 -16.42
N ALA A 216 6.15 4.84 -17.26
CA ALA A 216 5.96 6.22 -17.70
C ALA A 216 4.49 6.58 -17.71
N HIS A 217 4.15 7.78 -17.24
CA HIS A 217 2.78 8.28 -17.29
C HIS A 217 2.71 9.75 -17.68
N ALA A 218 1.62 10.10 -18.37
CA ALA A 218 1.13 11.46 -18.51
C ALA A 218 -0.32 11.50 -18.03
N PHE A 219 -0.61 12.35 -17.05
CA PHE A 219 -1.91 12.44 -16.40
C PHE A 219 -2.39 13.88 -16.37
N TYR A 220 -3.66 14.07 -16.73
CA TYR A 220 -4.36 15.35 -16.62
C TYR A 220 -5.63 15.18 -15.81
N LYS A 221 -5.90 16.10 -14.88
CA LYS A 221 -7.15 16.18 -14.12
C LYS A 221 -7.68 17.62 -14.18
N GLY A 222 -8.94 17.77 -14.50
CA GLY A 222 -9.62 19.07 -14.53
C GLY A 222 -10.30 19.31 -15.87
N GLY A 223 -11.36 20.03 -15.83
CA GLY A 223 -12.19 20.35 -16.98
C GLY A 223 -13.65 20.00 -16.75
N LYS A 224 -14.53 20.71 -17.45
CA LYS A 224 -15.98 20.61 -17.25
C LYS A 224 -16.52 19.23 -17.67
N TYR A 225 -16.06 18.73 -18.82
CA TYR A 225 -16.53 17.48 -19.41
C TYR A 225 -15.47 16.37 -19.35
N LEU A 226 -14.21 16.69 -19.61
CA LEU A 226 -13.09 15.77 -19.45
C LEU A 226 -12.54 15.94 -18.04
N LYS A 227 -12.95 15.05 -17.12
CA LYS A 227 -12.57 15.10 -15.70
C LYS A 227 -11.13 14.69 -15.49
N SER A 228 -10.69 13.61 -16.13
CA SER A 228 -9.30 13.17 -16.11
C SER A 228 -8.96 12.32 -17.33
N VAL A 229 -7.68 12.30 -17.70
CA VAL A 229 -7.13 11.43 -18.73
C VAL A 229 -5.75 10.95 -18.30
N ALA A 230 -5.46 9.69 -18.60
CA ALA A 230 -4.15 9.07 -18.38
C ALA A 230 -3.67 8.43 -19.68
N VAL A 231 -2.38 8.58 -19.97
CA VAL A 231 -1.67 7.91 -21.06
C VAL A 231 -0.38 7.33 -20.49
N GLY A 232 -0.04 6.11 -20.90
CA GLY A 232 1.06 5.32 -20.33
C GLY A 232 0.58 4.45 -19.19
N ASP A 233 1.21 4.51 -18.02
CA ASP A 233 0.92 3.64 -16.88
C ASP A 233 -0.04 4.32 -15.90
N TYR A 234 -1.12 3.63 -15.55
CA TYR A 234 -2.18 4.17 -14.70
C TYR A 234 -2.86 3.10 -13.85
N LEU A 235 -3.62 3.56 -12.85
CA LEU A 235 -4.44 2.74 -11.96
C LEU A 235 -5.92 3.05 -12.18
N VAL A 236 -6.74 2.01 -12.09
CA VAL A 236 -8.21 2.08 -12.10
C VAL A 236 -8.75 1.47 -10.82
N GLN A 237 -9.67 2.19 -10.16
CA GLN A 237 -10.32 1.76 -8.93
C GLN A 237 -11.83 1.98 -9.04
N ILE A 238 -12.61 0.91 -8.96
CA ILE A 238 -14.07 0.94 -9.12
C ILE A 238 -14.73 0.26 -7.90
N GLY A 239 -15.81 0.85 -7.41
CA GLY A 239 -16.68 0.29 -6.39
C GLY A 239 -15.97 -0.10 -5.09
N GLN A 240 -16.24 -1.31 -4.61
CA GLN A 240 -15.62 -1.92 -3.44
C GLN A 240 -14.46 -2.88 -3.80
N GLY A 241 -14.03 -2.87 -5.07
CA GLY A 241 -12.89 -3.62 -5.56
C GLY A 241 -13.18 -5.09 -5.86
N LEU A 242 -14.41 -5.46 -6.07
CA LEU A 242 -14.72 -6.83 -6.46
C LEU A 242 -14.36 -7.10 -7.92
N ASN A 243 -14.55 -6.12 -8.79
CA ASN A 243 -14.23 -6.22 -10.22
C ASN A 243 -12.82 -5.70 -10.52
N VAL A 244 -12.55 -4.41 -10.27
CA VAL A 244 -11.25 -3.77 -10.52
C VAL A 244 -10.91 -2.80 -9.41
N PHE A 245 -9.77 -3.03 -8.79
CA PHE A 245 -9.15 -2.10 -7.84
C PHE A 245 -7.64 -2.30 -7.87
N SER A 246 -6.96 -1.62 -8.78
CA SER A 246 -5.50 -1.68 -8.88
C SER A 246 -4.84 -0.75 -7.84
N GLY A 247 -3.66 -1.14 -7.39
CA GLY A 247 -2.92 -0.46 -6.33
C GLY A 247 -3.27 -0.97 -4.92
N TYR A 248 -2.70 -0.31 -3.93
CA TYR A 248 -2.82 -0.74 -2.54
C TYR A 248 -4.23 -0.55 -1.98
N ALA A 249 -4.71 -1.53 -1.24
CA ALA A 249 -5.94 -1.48 -0.48
C ALA A 249 -5.72 -2.01 0.94
N PHE A 250 -6.31 -1.33 1.92
CA PHE A 250 -6.15 -1.72 3.32
C PHE A 250 -6.87 -3.05 3.60
N GLY A 251 -6.20 -3.92 4.34
CA GLY A 251 -6.84 -5.06 4.99
C GLY A 251 -7.60 -4.63 6.25
N LYS A 252 -7.71 -5.53 7.21
CA LYS A 252 -8.28 -5.25 8.52
C LYS A 252 -7.31 -4.39 9.34
N THR A 253 -7.78 -3.26 9.82
CA THR A 253 -7.00 -2.35 10.66
C THR A 253 -7.83 -1.90 11.87
N PRO A 254 -7.20 -1.36 12.93
CA PRO A 254 -7.94 -0.76 14.04
C PRO A 254 -8.84 0.42 13.62
N ASP A 255 -8.54 1.08 12.51
CA ASP A 255 -9.43 2.08 11.93
C ASP A 255 -10.51 1.40 11.09
N ILE A 256 -11.69 1.23 11.66
CA ILE A 256 -12.84 0.55 11.03
C ILE A 256 -13.28 1.19 9.70
N PHE A 257 -12.94 2.44 9.44
CA PHE A 257 -13.31 3.14 8.21
C PHE A 257 -12.52 2.66 7.00
N THR A 258 -11.34 2.07 7.20
CA THR A 258 -10.51 1.51 6.12
C THR A 258 -11.08 0.22 5.53
N SER A 259 -12.05 -0.41 6.20
CA SER A 259 -12.75 -1.61 5.70
C SER A 259 -13.60 -1.33 4.45
N LYS A 260 -14.09 -0.09 4.28
CA LYS A 260 -14.72 0.38 3.05
C LYS A 260 -13.66 0.85 2.06
N ARG A 261 -13.75 0.43 0.80
CA ARG A 261 -12.88 0.93 -0.27
C ARG A 261 -13.29 2.34 -0.66
N THR A 262 -12.29 3.21 -0.77
CA THR A 262 -12.46 4.56 -1.34
C THR A 262 -11.86 4.54 -2.74
N SER A 263 -12.71 4.44 -3.76
CA SER A 263 -12.28 4.41 -5.15
C SER A 263 -11.92 5.80 -5.64
N ASN A 264 -10.75 5.92 -6.27
CA ASN A 264 -10.35 7.04 -7.09
C ASN A 264 -10.29 6.55 -8.54
N LEU A 265 -11.34 6.74 -9.31
CA LEU A 265 -11.57 6.08 -10.60
C LEU A 265 -10.34 5.95 -11.48
N LEU A 266 -9.55 7.03 -11.63
CA LEU A 266 -8.35 7.06 -12.47
C LEU A 266 -7.21 7.81 -11.78
N ARG A 267 -6.03 7.18 -11.70
CA ARG A 267 -4.82 7.74 -11.11
C ARG A 267 -3.59 7.43 -11.95
N PRO A 268 -2.55 8.30 -11.93
CA PRO A 268 -1.26 7.95 -12.51
C PRO A 268 -0.62 6.80 -11.71
N TYR A 269 0.10 5.93 -12.39
CA TYR A 269 0.92 4.94 -11.74
C TYR A 269 2.29 5.53 -11.36
N THR A 270 2.70 5.39 -10.10
CA THR A 270 3.95 5.96 -9.57
C THR A 270 4.76 4.96 -8.74
N SER A 271 4.35 3.70 -8.73
CA SER A 271 4.96 2.59 -8.00
C SER A 271 5.95 1.79 -8.87
N VAL A 272 6.50 0.74 -8.29
CA VAL A 272 7.41 -0.22 -8.92
C VAL A 272 6.85 -1.66 -8.94
N ASP A 273 5.59 -1.88 -8.61
CA ASP A 273 4.92 -3.17 -8.80
C ASP A 273 4.72 -3.43 -10.29
N GLU A 274 5.40 -4.43 -10.85
CA GLU A 274 5.45 -4.70 -12.29
C GLU A 274 4.15 -5.29 -12.86
N ASN A 275 3.22 -5.71 -12.01
CA ASN A 275 2.07 -6.50 -12.43
C ASN A 275 0.73 -5.79 -12.28
N ARG A 276 0.48 -5.08 -11.19
CA ARG A 276 -0.87 -4.59 -10.81
C ARG A 276 -1.17 -3.16 -11.28
N PHE A 277 -0.80 -2.82 -12.50
CA PHE A 277 -1.12 -1.55 -13.14
C PHE A 277 -1.62 -1.78 -14.57
N PHE A 278 -2.15 -0.73 -15.20
CA PHE A 278 -2.59 -0.73 -16.59
C PHE A 278 -1.64 0.12 -17.43
N ARG A 279 -1.38 -0.30 -18.67
CA ARG A 279 -0.51 0.40 -19.62
C ARG A 279 -1.24 0.66 -20.93
N GLY A 280 -1.49 1.93 -21.24
CA GLY A 280 -2.25 2.34 -22.43
C GLY A 280 -2.90 3.69 -22.28
N GLY A 281 -4.24 3.75 -22.30
CA GLY A 281 -4.96 4.99 -22.16
C GLY A 281 -6.29 4.86 -21.43
N ALA A 282 -6.65 5.90 -20.67
CA ALA A 282 -7.91 5.96 -19.95
C ALA A 282 -8.44 7.39 -19.89
N ALA A 283 -9.77 7.56 -19.90
CA ALA A 283 -10.42 8.85 -19.78
C ALA A 283 -11.68 8.77 -18.91
N VAL A 284 -11.86 9.78 -18.07
CA VAL A 284 -13.08 9.99 -17.27
C VAL A 284 -13.80 11.20 -17.83
N LEU A 285 -15.02 10.99 -18.31
CA LEU A 285 -15.91 12.02 -18.80
C LEU A 285 -16.99 12.30 -17.75
N GLY A 286 -17.37 13.56 -17.61
CA GLY A 286 -18.43 13.99 -16.70
C GLY A 286 -19.47 14.86 -17.40
N TYR A 287 -20.74 14.55 -17.22
CA TYR A 287 -21.84 15.38 -17.66
C TYR A 287 -22.97 15.41 -16.65
N LYS A 288 -23.22 16.58 -16.06
CA LYS A 288 -24.12 16.75 -14.92
C LYS A 288 -23.74 15.76 -13.78
N ASN A 289 -24.64 14.84 -13.46
CA ASN A 289 -24.49 13.83 -12.42
C ASN A 289 -23.92 12.48 -12.94
N PHE A 290 -23.58 12.41 -14.23
CA PHE A 290 -23.03 11.20 -14.83
C PHE A 290 -21.52 11.29 -14.95
N THR A 291 -20.86 10.20 -14.57
CA THR A 291 -19.42 9.99 -14.74
C THR A 291 -19.20 8.74 -15.55
N TRP A 292 -18.40 8.82 -16.59
CA TRP A 292 -18.11 7.71 -17.49
C TRP A 292 -16.61 7.54 -17.65
N LEU A 293 -16.09 6.44 -17.14
CA LEU A 293 -14.69 6.02 -17.32
C LEU A 293 -14.63 4.97 -18.44
N ASN A 294 -13.67 5.13 -19.35
CA ASN A 294 -13.24 4.10 -20.29
C ASN A 294 -11.73 3.96 -20.20
N PHE A 295 -11.26 2.71 -20.28
CA PHE A 295 -9.85 2.41 -20.27
C PHE A 295 -9.49 1.21 -21.15
N TYR A 296 -8.29 1.27 -21.70
CA TYR A 296 -7.66 0.22 -22.47
C TYR A 296 -6.21 0.05 -22.04
N SER A 297 -5.81 -1.20 -21.80
CA SER A 297 -4.46 -1.58 -21.43
C SER A 297 -3.96 -2.71 -22.29
N GLN A 298 -2.74 -2.61 -22.76
CA GLN A 298 -2.01 -3.68 -23.42
C GLN A 298 -0.57 -3.69 -22.93
N LYS A 299 -0.18 -4.80 -22.34
CA LYS A 299 1.20 -5.02 -21.85
C LYS A 299 1.60 -6.48 -21.95
N ARG A 300 2.87 -6.76 -21.74
CA ARG A 300 3.36 -8.11 -21.46
C ARG A 300 3.57 -8.26 -19.95
N ILE A 301 3.28 -9.42 -19.43
CA ILE A 301 3.48 -9.82 -18.04
C ILE A 301 4.33 -11.07 -17.97
N ASP A 302 4.90 -11.31 -16.79
CA ASP A 302 5.76 -12.44 -16.56
C ASP A 302 4.97 -13.73 -16.34
N GLY A 303 5.52 -14.82 -16.82
CA GLY A 303 4.92 -16.12 -16.61
C GLY A 303 5.65 -17.24 -17.33
N ALA A 304 5.20 -18.45 -17.07
CA ALA A 304 5.73 -19.65 -17.70
C ALA A 304 4.63 -20.42 -18.40
N GLY A 305 5.03 -21.20 -19.41
CA GLY A 305 4.12 -22.04 -20.16
C GLY A 305 4.90 -23.01 -21.06
N VAL A 306 4.19 -23.68 -21.93
CA VAL A 306 4.76 -24.51 -22.98
C VAL A 306 4.89 -23.65 -24.24
N ALA A 307 6.10 -23.66 -24.83
CA ALA A 307 6.38 -22.91 -26.04
C ALA A 307 5.60 -23.48 -27.23
N ASP A 308 5.08 -22.64 -28.10
CA ASP A 308 4.55 -23.04 -29.40
C ASP A 308 5.72 -23.34 -30.32
N SER A 309 5.67 -24.50 -30.98
CA SER A 309 6.72 -24.91 -31.93
C SER A 309 6.74 -24.09 -33.24
N LEU A 310 5.71 -23.28 -33.49
CA LEU A 310 5.50 -22.54 -34.73
C LEU A 310 5.55 -21.00 -34.56
N SER A 311 5.60 -20.51 -33.33
CA SER A 311 5.60 -19.08 -33.01
C SER A 311 6.46 -18.76 -31.80
N ASP A 312 6.79 -17.48 -31.59
CA ASP A 312 7.49 -17.00 -30.40
C ASP A 312 6.54 -16.89 -29.15
N ASP A 313 5.25 -17.22 -29.29
CA ASP A 313 4.30 -17.20 -28.20
C ASP A 313 4.20 -18.56 -27.50
N LEU A 314 3.59 -18.59 -26.32
CA LEU A 314 3.31 -19.83 -25.59
C LEU A 314 2.09 -20.52 -26.21
N GLU A 315 2.12 -21.87 -26.38
CA GLU A 315 0.94 -22.66 -26.71
C GLU A 315 -0.11 -22.56 -25.60
N PHE A 316 0.35 -22.68 -24.34
CA PHE A 316 -0.47 -22.39 -23.17
C PHE A 316 0.37 -21.91 -21.98
N ILE A 317 -0.29 -21.12 -21.09
CA ILE A 317 0.31 -20.53 -19.91
C ILE A 317 0.03 -21.47 -18.73
N THR A 318 1.06 -21.85 -17.99
CA THR A 318 0.91 -22.64 -16.76
C THR A 318 0.88 -21.77 -15.51
N THR A 319 1.65 -20.66 -15.51
CA THR A 319 1.81 -19.81 -14.33
C THR A 319 1.96 -18.34 -14.74
N ILE A 320 1.28 -17.44 -14.04
CA ILE A 320 1.55 -16.00 -14.06
C ILE A 320 2.45 -15.71 -12.88
N ASP A 321 3.61 -15.08 -13.12
CA ASP A 321 4.57 -14.69 -12.09
C ASP A 321 4.36 -13.21 -11.74
N ALA A 322 4.06 -12.94 -10.47
CA ALA A 322 3.83 -11.58 -9.97
C ALA A 322 5.00 -11.05 -9.13
N SER A 323 6.15 -11.74 -9.14
CA SER A 323 7.31 -11.33 -8.35
C SER A 323 8.08 -10.14 -8.96
N GLY A 324 8.10 -10.01 -10.29
CA GLY A 324 8.90 -9.01 -11.01
C GLY A 324 10.42 -9.22 -10.90
N LEU A 325 10.89 -10.41 -10.50
CA LEU A 325 12.31 -10.71 -10.30
C LEU A 325 12.92 -11.42 -11.53
N HIS A 326 14.07 -10.91 -12.03
CA HIS A 326 14.76 -11.43 -13.22
C HIS A 326 16.27 -11.61 -12.97
N ARG A 327 16.62 -12.40 -11.94
CA ARG A 327 17.97 -12.56 -11.40
C ARG A 327 18.64 -13.84 -11.83
N THR A 328 17.86 -14.93 -11.96
CA THR A 328 18.31 -16.29 -12.32
C THR A 328 17.83 -16.67 -13.71
N ASN A 329 18.40 -17.75 -14.28
CA ASN A 329 17.99 -18.23 -15.60
C ASN A 329 16.47 -18.48 -15.70
N SER A 330 15.87 -19.11 -14.68
CA SER A 330 14.44 -19.40 -14.67
C SER A 330 13.58 -18.15 -14.51
N GLU A 331 14.02 -17.15 -13.74
CA GLU A 331 13.32 -15.86 -13.59
C GLU A 331 13.41 -15.07 -14.91
N ILE A 332 14.59 -14.97 -15.53
CA ILE A 332 14.81 -14.29 -16.82
C ILE A 332 13.96 -14.92 -17.93
N ALA A 333 13.88 -16.27 -17.97
CA ALA A 333 13.08 -16.97 -18.96
C ALA A 333 11.58 -16.69 -18.89
N LYS A 334 11.07 -16.28 -17.73
CA LYS A 334 9.65 -15.92 -17.53
C LYS A 334 9.31 -14.48 -17.93
N LYS A 335 10.32 -13.64 -18.09
CA LYS A 335 10.13 -12.20 -18.32
C LYS A 335 9.31 -11.93 -19.58
N ASN A 336 8.23 -11.15 -19.45
CA ASN A 336 7.43 -10.67 -20.57
C ASN A 336 6.91 -11.76 -21.53
N GLN A 337 6.66 -12.99 -21.05
CA GLN A 337 6.23 -14.11 -21.90
C GLN A 337 4.76 -14.03 -22.30
N ILE A 338 3.91 -13.36 -21.51
CA ILE A 338 2.46 -13.39 -21.69
C ILE A 338 1.96 -12.02 -22.16
N GLY A 339 1.30 -11.97 -23.31
CA GLY A 339 0.55 -10.79 -23.74
C GLY A 339 -0.75 -10.66 -22.95
N GLU A 340 -1.01 -9.49 -22.37
CA GLU A 340 -2.24 -9.17 -21.67
C GLU A 340 -2.93 -7.97 -22.32
N ARG A 341 -4.24 -8.07 -22.53
CA ARG A 341 -5.11 -6.97 -22.95
C ARG A 341 -6.27 -6.83 -21.99
N VAL A 342 -6.51 -5.63 -21.52
CA VAL A 342 -7.66 -5.32 -20.66
C VAL A 342 -8.38 -4.10 -21.21
N TYR A 343 -9.69 -4.20 -21.35
CA TYR A 343 -10.53 -3.03 -21.58
C TYR A 343 -11.68 -3.01 -20.60
N GLY A 344 -12.11 -1.82 -20.24
CA GLY A 344 -13.26 -1.68 -19.36
C GLY A 344 -13.94 -0.34 -19.50
N SER A 345 -15.20 -0.33 -19.09
CA SER A 345 -16.05 0.85 -19.05
C SER A 345 -16.83 0.87 -17.73
N TYR A 346 -16.95 2.05 -17.13
CA TYR A 346 -17.72 2.28 -15.91
C TYR A 346 -18.58 3.51 -16.09
N LEU A 347 -19.88 3.38 -15.90
CA LEU A 347 -20.85 4.46 -15.93
C LEU A 347 -21.49 4.60 -14.55
N ALA A 348 -21.40 5.77 -13.96
CA ALA A 348 -22.01 6.07 -12.66
C ALA A 348 -22.92 7.28 -12.72
N TYR A 349 -23.99 7.22 -11.94
CA TYR A 349 -24.83 8.37 -11.58
C TYR A 349 -24.50 8.78 -10.15
N GLN A 350 -24.11 10.03 -9.95
CA GLN A 350 -23.59 10.51 -8.67
C GLN A 350 -24.30 11.79 -8.25
N THR A 351 -24.72 11.81 -6.99
CA THR A 351 -25.22 12.98 -6.28
C THR A 351 -24.49 13.11 -4.94
N THR A 352 -24.77 14.13 -4.17
CA THR A 352 -24.17 14.30 -2.82
C THR A 352 -24.49 13.16 -1.85
N ARG A 353 -25.57 12.39 -2.07
CA ARG A 353 -26.01 11.33 -1.16
C ARG A 353 -26.08 9.94 -1.79
N LEU A 354 -26.13 9.87 -3.10
CA LEU A 354 -26.30 8.62 -3.83
C LEU A 354 -25.26 8.54 -4.95
N SER A 355 -24.56 7.44 -5.01
CA SER A 355 -23.78 7.02 -6.18
C SER A 355 -24.20 5.61 -6.54
N VAL A 356 -24.48 5.37 -7.80
CA VAL A 356 -24.76 4.03 -8.36
C VAL A 356 -23.97 3.91 -9.64
N GLY A 357 -23.20 2.84 -9.80
CA GLY A 357 -22.38 2.61 -10.96
C GLY A 357 -22.47 1.20 -11.49
N VAL A 358 -22.19 1.05 -12.79
CA VAL A 358 -22.09 -0.24 -13.48
C VAL A 358 -20.77 -0.28 -14.23
N ALA A 359 -19.99 -1.32 -14.01
CA ALA A 359 -18.73 -1.57 -14.69
C ALA A 359 -18.80 -2.86 -15.51
N HIS A 360 -18.16 -2.83 -16.67
CA HIS A 360 -17.83 -4.03 -17.44
C HIS A 360 -16.35 -4.05 -17.74
N VAL A 361 -15.69 -5.18 -17.48
CA VAL A 361 -14.25 -5.34 -17.70
C VAL A 361 -14.01 -6.70 -18.35
N GLN A 362 -13.21 -6.70 -19.40
CA GLN A 362 -12.74 -7.90 -20.06
C GLN A 362 -11.22 -7.91 -20.11
N GLN A 363 -10.64 -9.02 -19.66
CA GLN A 363 -9.22 -9.32 -19.70
C GLN A 363 -8.97 -10.50 -20.63
N SER A 364 -7.94 -10.41 -21.45
CA SER A 364 -7.57 -11.46 -22.39
C SER A 364 -6.05 -11.68 -22.36
N TYR A 365 -5.64 -12.93 -22.43
CA TYR A 365 -4.24 -13.35 -22.54
C TYR A 365 -3.91 -13.76 -23.97
N SER A 366 -2.63 -13.71 -24.35
CA SER A 366 -2.13 -14.17 -25.66
C SER A 366 -2.40 -15.66 -25.90
N SER A 367 -2.41 -16.43 -24.82
CA SER A 367 -2.56 -17.89 -24.86
C SER A 367 -3.44 -18.35 -23.69
N PRO A 368 -4.08 -19.53 -23.78
CA PRO A 368 -4.94 -20.02 -22.71
C PRO A 368 -4.14 -20.31 -21.43
N LEU A 369 -4.66 -19.83 -20.31
CA LEU A 369 -4.16 -20.21 -18.98
C LEU A 369 -4.65 -21.63 -18.67
N VAL A 370 -3.73 -22.56 -18.52
CA VAL A 370 -3.96 -23.98 -18.19
C VAL A 370 -3.14 -24.32 -16.95
N LYS A 371 -3.76 -24.17 -15.77
CA LYS A 371 -3.10 -24.54 -14.51
C LYS A 371 -3.20 -26.04 -14.28
N ASP A 372 -2.17 -26.64 -13.72
CA ASP A 372 -2.20 -28.02 -13.24
C ASP A 372 -3.38 -28.24 -12.31
N THR A 373 -4.07 -29.35 -12.48
CA THR A 373 -5.28 -29.65 -11.68
C THR A 373 -4.87 -30.36 -10.41
N VAL A 374 -4.91 -29.63 -9.29
CA VAL A 374 -4.75 -30.15 -7.94
C VAL A 374 -6.01 -29.80 -7.12
N PRO A 375 -6.34 -30.55 -6.08
CA PRO A 375 -7.62 -30.41 -5.36
C PRO A 375 -7.97 -28.97 -4.95
N TYR A 376 -7.02 -28.20 -4.48
CA TYR A 376 -7.27 -26.84 -3.99
C TYR A 376 -7.50 -25.83 -5.12
N ASN A 377 -7.06 -26.10 -6.36
CA ASN A 377 -7.15 -25.15 -7.49
C ASN A 377 -8.11 -25.57 -8.61
N ILE A 378 -8.96 -26.59 -8.42
CA ILE A 378 -9.90 -27.07 -9.46
C ILE A 378 -10.84 -25.97 -9.95
N TYR A 379 -11.14 -24.99 -9.12
CA TYR A 379 -11.97 -23.82 -9.43
C TYR A 379 -11.16 -22.60 -9.90
N ALA A 380 -9.84 -22.72 -10.06
CA ALA A 380 -9.05 -21.64 -10.63
C ALA A 380 -9.46 -21.37 -12.08
N PHE A 381 -9.36 -20.12 -12.49
CA PHE A 381 -9.64 -19.73 -13.87
C PHE A 381 -8.75 -20.49 -14.85
N ARG A 382 -9.34 -20.99 -15.93
CA ARG A 382 -8.70 -21.62 -17.09
C ARG A 382 -9.32 -21.04 -18.35
N GLY A 383 -8.49 -20.69 -19.33
CA GLY A 383 -8.93 -20.10 -20.58
C GLY A 383 -8.16 -18.84 -20.97
N THR A 384 -8.60 -18.24 -22.07
CA THR A 384 -7.94 -17.07 -22.68
C THR A 384 -8.55 -15.74 -22.23
N THR A 385 -9.84 -15.74 -21.94
CA THR A 385 -10.60 -14.50 -21.69
C THR A 385 -11.47 -14.62 -20.45
N ALA A 386 -11.37 -13.65 -19.56
CA ALA A 386 -12.24 -13.46 -18.41
C ALA A 386 -13.00 -12.15 -18.57
N ALA A 387 -14.32 -12.19 -18.42
CA ALA A 387 -15.18 -11.03 -18.47
C ALA A 387 -16.06 -10.94 -17.23
N SER A 388 -16.17 -9.75 -16.67
CA SER A 388 -16.96 -9.50 -15.47
C SER A 388 -17.74 -8.18 -15.58
N THR A 389 -18.93 -8.18 -14.99
CA THR A 389 -19.80 -7.01 -14.90
C THR A 389 -20.17 -6.79 -13.45
N SER A 390 -19.96 -5.59 -12.93
CA SER A 390 -20.33 -5.27 -11.55
C SER A 390 -21.27 -4.08 -11.47
N MET A 391 -22.05 -4.06 -10.41
CA MET A 391 -22.86 -2.92 -9.99
C MET A 391 -22.48 -2.55 -8.57
N ASP A 392 -22.13 -1.29 -8.36
CA ASP A 392 -21.83 -0.73 -7.06
C ASP A 392 -22.83 0.36 -6.66
N TYR A 393 -22.95 0.56 -5.34
CA TYR A 393 -23.77 1.63 -4.79
C TYR A 393 -23.14 2.21 -3.52
N ASN A 394 -23.39 3.49 -3.30
CA ASN A 394 -23.07 4.22 -2.08
C ASN A 394 -24.20 5.20 -1.77
N PHE A 395 -24.88 5.02 -0.65
CA PHE A 395 -26.04 5.83 -0.28
C PHE A 395 -25.94 6.31 1.16
N VAL A 396 -26.05 7.62 1.38
CA VAL A 396 -26.03 8.25 2.71
C VAL A 396 -27.45 8.69 3.09
N LEU A 397 -27.96 8.09 4.15
CA LEU A 397 -29.23 8.46 4.77
C LEU A 397 -28.99 8.98 6.20
N ARG A 398 -29.07 10.28 6.39
CA ARG A 398 -28.76 10.95 7.67
C ARG A 398 -27.34 10.58 8.14
N ASN A 399 -27.25 9.79 9.20
CA ASN A 399 -26.01 9.35 9.85
C ASN A 399 -25.60 7.90 9.48
N VAL A 400 -26.25 7.30 8.48
CA VAL A 400 -25.97 5.95 8.01
C VAL A 400 -25.55 5.99 6.56
N ASN A 401 -24.45 5.34 6.25
CA ASN A 401 -23.96 5.10 4.91
C ASN A 401 -24.12 3.62 4.56
N PHE A 402 -24.87 3.33 3.51
CA PHE A 402 -25.02 2.02 2.89
C PHE A 402 -24.15 1.96 1.65
N PHE A 403 -23.37 0.91 1.49
CA PHE A 403 -22.50 0.73 0.34
C PHE A 403 -22.37 -0.75 -0.03
N GLY A 404 -22.00 -1.02 -1.25
CA GLY A 404 -21.77 -2.41 -1.67
C GLY A 404 -21.41 -2.51 -3.13
N GLU A 405 -21.06 -3.71 -3.52
CA GLU A 405 -20.81 -4.10 -4.90
C GLU A 405 -21.25 -5.56 -5.10
N VAL A 406 -21.84 -5.83 -6.25
CA VAL A 406 -22.09 -7.18 -6.76
C VAL A 406 -21.42 -7.30 -8.10
N SER A 407 -20.56 -8.29 -8.26
CA SER A 407 -19.85 -8.57 -9.49
C SER A 407 -20.16 -9.98 -9.98
N TYR A 408 -20.48 -10.09 -11.26
CA TYR A 408 -20.74 -11.34 -11.97
C TYR A 408 -19.64 -11.59 -12.99
N ASN A 409 -18.94 -12.72 -12.86
CA ASN A 409 -18.02 -13.21 -13.88
C ASN A 409 -18.80 -14.06 -14.87
N SER A 410 -18.93 -13.58 -16.11
CA SER A 410 -19.71 -14.27 -17.15
C SER A 410 -18.99 -15.51 -17.69
N THR A 411 -17.67 -15.59 -17.57
CA THR A 411 -16.87 -16.73 -18.05
C THR A 411 -17.09 -17.95 -17.15
N ASN A 412 -17.01 -17.76 -15.83
CA ASN A 412 -17.19 -18.85 -14.85
C ASN A 412 -18.61 -18.93 -14.30
N LYS A 413 -19.52 -18.00 -14.67
CA LYS A 413 -20.90 -17.89 -14.19
C LYS A 413 -21.00 -17.79 -12.67
N SER A 414 -20.12 -17.03 -12.06
CA SER A 414 -19.92 -16.92 -10.61
C SER A 414 -20.05 -15.49 -10.11
N PHE A 415 -20.33 -15.33 -8.83
CA PHE A 415 -20.59 -14.04 -8.20
C PHE A 415 -19.56 -13.73 -7.10
N ALA A 416 -19.25 -12.44 -6.96
CA ALA A 416 -18.69 -11.87 -5.75
C ALA A 416 -19.63 -10.76 -5.25
N GLN A 417 -19.92 -10.74 -3.95
CA GLN A 417 -20.89 -9.83 -3.34
C GLN A 417 -20.33 -9.27 -2.04
N LEU A 418 -20.44 -7.96 -1.87
CA LEU A 418 -20.08 -7.26 -0.64
C LEU A 418 -21.15 -6.21 -0.34
N TYR A 419 -21.64 -6.23 0.88
CA TYR A 419 -22.61 -5.28 1.40
C TYR A 419 -22.11 -4.69 2.71
N GLY A 420 -22.19 -3.38 2.85
CA GLY A 420 -21.70 -2.70 4.04
C GLY A 420 -22.63 -1.60 4.53
N VAL A 421 -22.58 -1.40 5.84
CA VAL A 421 -23.25 -0.30 6.53
C VAL A 421 -22.27 0.34 7.48
N MET A 422 -22.12 1.65 7.39
CA MET A 422 -21.40 2.46 8.38
C MET A 422 -22.33 3.46 8.99
N ALA A 423 -22.38 3.54 10.31
CA ALA A 423 -23.26 4.47 11.02
C ALA A 423 -22.49 5.27 12.07
N ALA A 424 -22.65 6.58 12.06
CA ALA A 424 -22.25 7.47 13.14
C ALA A 424 -23.43 7.63 14.10
N LEU A 425 -23.55 6.75 15.09
CA LEU A 425 -24.67 6.75 16.05
C LEU A 425 -24.67 8.02 16.91
N ASP A 426 -23.49 8.49 17.26
CA ASP A 426 -23.20 9.73 17.99
C ASP A 426 -21.86 10.26 17.42
N PRO A 427 -21.50 11.55 17.56
CA PRO A 427 -20.16 12.03 17.21
C PRO A 427 -19.01 11.25 17.86
N ARG A 428 -19.29 10.54 18.95
CA ARG A 428 -18.32 9.72 19.68
C ARG A 428 -18.39 8.23 19.36
N VAL A 429 -19.44 7.75 18.65
CA VAL A 429 -19.66 6.32 18.41
C VAL A 429 -19.93 6.06 16.94
N SER A 430 -19.04 5.34 16.30
CA SER A 430 -19.19 4.87 14.92
C SER A 430 -19.12 3.37 14.86
N ILE A 431 -19.92 2.76 13.99
CA ILE A 431 -19.95 1.32 13.74
C ILE A 431 -19.79 1.03 12.24
N SER A 432 -19.21 -0.11 11.93
CA SER A 432 -19.10 -0.64 10.57
C SER A 432 -19.53 -2.10 10.57
N LEU A 433 -20.44 -2.47 9.67
CA LEU A 433 -20.85 -3.86 9.43
C LEU A 433 -20.62 -4.15 7.95
N ILE A 434 -19.89 -5.22 7.62
CA ILE A 434 -19.67 -5.67 6.25
C ILE A 434 -19.96 -7.16 6.17
N HIS A 435 -20.74 -7.55 5.20
CA HIS A 435 -20.95 -8.95 4.82
C HIS A 435 -20.39 -9.19 3.42
N ARG A 436 -19.64 -10.29 3.24
CA ARG A 436 -19.04 -10.68 1.98
C ARG A 436 -19.30 -12.13 1.66
N ASN A 437 -19.56 -12.42 0.39
CA ASN A 437 -19.74 -13.76 -0.15
C ASN A 437 -19.13 -13.83 -1.56
N TYR A 438 -18.03 -14.56 -1.68
CA TYR A 438 -17.27 -14.71 -2.91
C TYR A 438 -17.27 -16.17 -3.32
N ASP A 439 -17.82 -16.47 -4.49
CA ASP A 439 -17.87 -17.82 -5.01
C ASP A 439 -16.47 -18.41 -5.22
N LYS A 440 -16.35 -19.73 -5.11
CA LYS A 440 -15.09 -20.45 -5.18
C LYS A 440 -14.43 -20.41 -6.57
N ASP A 441 -15.20 -20.15 -7.61
CA ASP A 441 -14.79 -20.03 -9.00
C ASP A 441 -14.86 -18.60 -9.54
N TYR A 442 -15.12 -17.59 -8.68
CA TYR A 442 -15.05 -16.20 -9.06
C TYR A 442 -13.61 -15.80 -9.36
N TYR A 443 -13.39 -15.12 -10.49
CA TYR A 443 -12.07 -14.69 -10.92
C TYR A 443 -12.10 -13.32 -11.57
N THR A 444 -11.25 -12.43 -11.09
CA THR A 444 -10.73 -11.24 -11.78
C THR A 444 -9.31 -11.02 -11.31
N PHE A 445 -8.37 -10.71 -12.20
CA PHE A 445 -6.95 -10.55 -11.83
C PHE A 445 -6.69 -9.27 -11.01
N TYR A 446 -7.46 -8.22 -11.28
CA TYR A 446 -7.28 -6.89 -10.68
C TYR A 446 -8.22 -6.61 -9.52
N ASN A 447 -8.85 -7.62 -8.92
CA ASN A 447 -9.68 -7.40 -7.74
C ASN A 447 -8.84 -7.12 -6.48
N ASN A 448 -9.42 -6.38 -5.54
CA ASN A 448 -8.85 -6.13 -4.22
C ASN A 448 -9.97 -5.78 -3.22
N GLY A 449 -11.03 -6.58 -3.22
CA GLY A 449 -12.14 -6.45 -2.28
C GLY A 449 -11.71 -6.65 -0.83
N PHE A 450 -12.56 -6.27 0.13
CA PHE A 450 -12.30 -6.53 1.53
C PHE A 450 -12.43 -8.02 1.82
N SER A 451 -11.33 -8.70 2.19
CA SER A 451 -11.25 -10.15 2.37
C SER A 451 -10.27 -10.53 3.47
N GLU A 452 -10.36 -11.75 3.96
CA GLU A 452 -9.37 -12.42 4.78
C GLU A 452 -8.27 -13.03 3.92
N GLY A 453 -8.66 -13.60 2.77
CA GLY A 453 -7.73 -14.14 1.77
C GLY A 453 -7.03 -13.06 0.97
N SER A 454 -5.99 -13.44 0.23
CA SER A 454 -5.25 -12.55 -0.68
C SER A 454 -6.05 -12.18 -1.94
N ASN A 455 -7.09 -12.95 -2.26
CA ASN A 455 -7.92 -12.77 -3.45
C ASN A 455 -9.40 -12.71 -3.06
N THR A 456 -10.20 -11.99 -3.84
CA THR A 456 -11.66 -11.94 -3.72
C THR A 456 -12.28 -13.20 -4.32
N GLN A 457 -12.08 -14.35 -3.68
CA GLN A 457 -12.50 -15.67 -4.14
C GLN A 457 -12.64 -16.65 -2.98
N ASN A 458 -13.58 -17.60 -3.08
CA ASN A 458 -13.73 -18.72 -2.14
C ASN A 458 -13.85 -18.27 -0.68
N GLU A 459 -14.64 -17.23 -0.38
CA GLU A 459 -14.71 -16.68 0.97
C GLU A 459 -16.12 -16.19 1.31
N ARG A 460 -16.58 -16.49 2.53
CA ARG A 460 -17.76 -15.88 3.15
C ARG A 460 -17.36 -15.31 4.49
N GLY A 461 -17.82 -14.10 4.80
CA GLY A 461 -17.47 -13.52 6.08
C GLY A 461 -18.33 -12.34 6.47
N THR A 462 -18.31 -12.04 7.77
CA THR A 462 -18.99 -10.90 8.37
C THR A 462 -18.06 -10.18 9.33
N PHE A 463 -17.81 -8.94 9.04
CA PHE A 463 -17.00 -8.02 9.83
C PHE A 463 -17.90 -7.05 10.58
N LEU A 464 -17.67 -6.89 11.88
CA LEU A 464 -18.30 -5.88 12.73
C LEU A 464 -17.21 -5.08 13.42
N GLY A 465 -17.18 -3.76 13.21
CA GLY A 465 -16.22 -2.88 13.83
C GLY A 465 -16.90 -1.73 14.58
N ALA A 466 -16.27 -1.25 15.65
CA ALA A 466 -16.73 -0.10 16.42
C ALA A 466 -15.54 0.80 16.80
N LYS A 467 -15.77 2.12 16.71
CA LYS A 467 -14.90 3.17 17.25
C LYS A 467 -15.67 3.97 18.26
N VAL A 468 -15.21 3.96 19.51
CA VAL A 468 -15.88 4.63 20.63
C VAL A 468 -14.92 5.62 21.26
N ARG A 469 -15.29 6.90 21.26
CA ARG A 469 -14.57 7.95 21.97
C ARG A 469 -15.23 8.19 23.32
N LEU A 470 -14.59 7.75 24.38
CA LEU A 470 -15.10 7.91 25.74
C LEU A 470 -15.06 9.38 26.18
N ASN A 471 -13.99 10.09 25.83
CA ASN A 471 -13.78 11.51 26.07
C ASN A 471 -12.71 12.07 25.10
N SER A 472 -12.24 13.28 25.30
CA SER A 472 -11.21 13.90 24.45
C SER A 472 -9.86 13.19 24.45
N ALA A 473 -9.56 12.39 25.49
CA ALA A 473 -8.28 11.69 25.65
C ALA A 473 -8.35 10.20 25.30
N TRP A 474 -9.51 9.55 25.42
CA TRP A 474 -9.66 8.11 25.28
C TRP A 474 -10.50 7.73 24.07
N THR A 475 -9.93 6.88 23.21
CA THR A 475 -10.61 6.25 22.08
C THR A 475 -10.42 4.74 22.14
N ILE A 476 -11.48 3.97 21.90
CA ILE A 476 -11.43 2.51 21.78
C ILE A 476 -11.76 2.16 20.33
N ASN A 477 -10.87 1.40 19.69
CA ASN A 477 -11.10 0.77 18.39
C ASN A 477 -11.22 -0.73 18.62
N THR A 478 -12.25 -1.34 18.06
CA THR A 478 -12.47 -2.79 18.19
C THR A 478 -13.16 -3.33 16.96
N TYR A 479 -12.85 -4.58 16.61
CA TYR A 479 -13.60 -5.32 15.60
C TYR A 479 -13.62 -6.81 15.89
N ALA A 480 -14.61 -7.47 15.29
CA ALA A 480 -14.69 -8.91 15.16
C ALA A 480 -14.97 -9.25 13.70
N ASP A 481 -14.28 -10.25 13.16
CA ASP A 481 -14.48 -10.77 11.81
C ASP A 481 -14.61 -12.30 11.87
N TYR A 482 -15.71 -12.82 11.31
CA TYR A 482 -15.96 -14.25 11.15
C TYR A 482 -15.90 -14.57 9.68
N PHE A 483 -15.13 -15.60 9.31
CA PHE A 483 -14.95 -16.01 7.92
C PHE A 483 -14.88 -17.51 7.75
N SER A 484 -15.21 -17.95 6.55
CA SER A 484 -15.11 -19.33 6.12
C SER A 484 -14.70 -19.43 4.67
N PHE A 485 -14.03 -20.51 4.32
CA PHE A 485 -13.62 -20.85 2.98
C PHE A 485 -14.37 -22.14 2.58
N PRO A 486 -15.37 -22.04 1.72
CA PRO A 486 -16.19 -23.18 1.30
C PRO A 486 -15.42 -24.29 0.58
N TRP A 487 -14.25 -23.98 0.04
CA TRP A 487 -13.36 -24.94 -0.62
C TRP A 487 -11.95 -24.87 -0.05
N MET A 488 -11.15 -25.90 -0.36
CA MET A 488 -9.73 -26.00 -0.02
C MET A 488 -8.94 -24.78 -0.49
N LYS A 489 -7.81 -24.53 0.17
CA LYS A 489 -6.81 -23.53 -0.21
C LYS A 489 -5.44 -24.15 -0.26
N TYR A 490 -4.47 -23.43 -0.79
CA TYR A 490 -3.07 -23.85 -0.68
C TYR A 490 -2.69 -24.08 0.80
N LEU A 491 -2.15 -25.25 1.10
CA LEU A 491 -1.82 -25.74 2.46
C LEU A 491 -3.02 -25.85 3.43
N VAL A 492 -4.25 -26.01 2.90
CA VAL A 492 -5.45 -26.29 3.71
C VAL A 492 -6.33 -27.26 2.93
N ASP A 493 -6.24 -28.54 3.23
CA ASP A 493 -6.80 -29.65 2.44
C ASP A 493 -8.29 -29.95 2.74
N ALA A 494 -8.97 -29.03 3.39
CA ALA A 494 -10.41 -29.10 3.64
C ALA A 494 -11.06 -27.71 3.60
N PRO A 495 -12.41 -27.60 3.44
CA PRO A 495 -13.13 -26.38 3.77
C PRO A 495 -12.81 -25.93 5.20
N SER A 496 -12.57 -24.63 5.36
CA SER A 496 -12.04 -24.12 6.64
C SER A 496 -12.76 -22.86 7.10
N LYS A 497 -12.64 -22.52 8.38
CA LYS A 497 -13.23 -21.34 9.00
C LYS A 497 -12.26 -20.67 9.97
N GLY A 498 -12.57 -19.46 10.34
CA GLY A 498 -11.80 -18.73 11.33
C GLY A 498 -12.52 -17.51 11.85
N ASN A 499 -11.91 -16.88 12.80
CA ASN A 499 -12.35 -15.60 13.32
C ASN A 499 -11.14 -14.76 13.75
N GLU A 500 -11.38 -13.46 13.78
CA GLU A 500 -10.39 -12.51 14.26
C GLU A 500 -11.08 -11.46 15.14
N PHE A 501 -10.46 -11.13 16.25
CA PHE A 501 -10.90 -10.12 17.18
C PHE A 501 -9.76 -9.16 17.49
N LEU A 502 -10.06 -7.86 17.51
CA LEU A 502 -9.11 -6.82 17.91
C LEU A 502 -9.77 -5.86 18.92
N PHE A 503 -9.01 -5.53 19.96
CA PHE A 503 -9.37 -4.50 20.93
C PHE A 503 -8.17 -3.58 21.17
N GLN A 504 -8.34 -2.26 20.92
CA GLN A 504 -7.27 -1.28 21.05
C GLN A 504 -7.78 -0.01 21.72
N PRO A 505 -7.59 0.17 23.03
CA PRO A 505 -7.70 1.45 23.71
C PRO A 505 -6.51 2.34 23.36
N VAL A 506 -6.78 3.59 23.05
CA VAL A 506 -5.81 4.66 22.76
C VAL A 506 -6.02 5.79 23.76
N TYR A 507 -4.96 6.17 24.45
CA TYR A 507 -4.91 7.32 25.34
C TYR A 507 -4.06 8.43 24.75
N LYS A 508 -4.69 9.54 24.39
CA LYS A 508 -4.05 10.72 23.77
C LYS A 508 -4.62 12.00 24.39
N PRO A 509 -4.14 12.36 25.59
CA PRO A 509 -4.65 13.54 26.32
C PRO A 509 -4.30 14.87 25.65
N ASN A 510 -3.25 14.89 24.85
CA ASN A 510 -2.75 16.08 24.15
C ASN A 510 -1.91 15.67 22.93
N LYS A 511 -1.28 16.64 22.27
CA LYS A 511 -0.40 16.40 21.10
C LYS A 511 1.00 15.84 21.44
N VAL A 512 1.34 15.77 22.73
CA VAL A 512 2.67 15.37 23.22
C VAL A 512 2.73 13.89 23.53
N LEU A 513 1.66 13.31 24.10
CA LEU A 513 1.61 11.94 24.57
C LEU A 513 0.54 11.14 23.83
N GLU A 514 0.94 9.99 23.31
CA GLU A 514 0.03 8.96 22.79
C GLU A 514 0.47 7.59 23.31
N ILE A 515 -0.43 6.87 23.93
CA ILE A 515 -0.24 5.50 24.42
C ILE A 515 -1.36 4.65 23.86
N TYR A 516 -1.05 3.47 23.36
CA TYR A 516 -2.06 2.46 23.10
C TYR A 516 -1.61 1.06 23.54
N ALA A 517 -2.60 0.28 23.95
CA ALA A 517 -2.47 -1.17 24.07
C ALA A 517 -3.31 -1.82 22.96
N ARG A 518 -2.88 -2.96 22.45
CA ARG A 518 -3.62 -3.75 21.46
C ARG A 518 -3.63 -5.21 21.89
N TYR A 519 -4.79 -5.78 21.88
CA TYR A 519 -4.99 -7.21 21.89
C TYR A 519 -5.60 -7.63 20.56
N ARG A 520 -5.00 -8.60 19.88
CA ARG A 520 -5.55 -9.24 18.69
C ARG A 520 -5.48 -10.73 18.85
N GLN A 521 -6.59 -11.40 18.58
CA GLN A 521 -6.65 -12.86 18.52
C GLN A 521 -7.16 -13.26 17.14
N GLN A 522 -6.48 -14.21 16.52
CA GLN A 522 -6.85 -14.78 15.25
C GLN A 522 -6.88 -16.30 15.36
N LEU A 523 -8.00 -16.91 15.00
CA LEU A 523 -8.16 -18.32 14.81
C LEU A 523 -8.25 -18.61 13.32
N ARG A 524 -7.43 -19.49 12.82
CA ARG A 524 -7.45 -20.02 11.45
C ARG A 524 -7.26 -21.53 11.48
N GLN A 525 -7.95 -22.21 10.59
CA GLN A 525 -7.71 -23.64 10.36
C GLN A 525 -6.60 -23.81 9.32
N LYS A 526 -5.62 -24.67 9.60
CA LYS A 526 -4.50 -25.02 8.73
C LYS A 526 -4.32 -26.56 8.75
N ASN A 527 -3.55 -27.08 7.80
CA ASN A 527 -3.12 -28.47 7.84
C ASN A 527 -2.35 -28.75 9.13
N SER A 528 -2.62 -29.89 9.78
CA SER A 528 -1.85 -30.39 10.90
C SER A 528 -0.41 -30.68 10.46
N ARG A 529 0.54 -30.49 11.36
CA ARG A 529 1.94 -30.85 11.12
C ARG A 529 2.19 -32.36 11.31
N ASP A 530 1.31 -33.06 12.05
CA ASP A 530 1.33 -34.51 12.27
C ASP A 530 0.65 -35.19 11.07
N ASN A 531 1.34 -35.29 9.95
CA ASN A 531 0.76 -35.83 8.73
C ASN A 531 1.41 -37.15 8.32
N ASP A 532 0.67 -38.26 8.51
CA ASP A 532 1.03 -39.60 8.05
C ASP A 532 0.23 -40.06 6.81
N GLY A 533 -0.60 -39.20 6.21
CA GLY A 533 -1.54 -39.60 5.18
C GLY A 533 -1.55 -38.73 3.90
N THR A 534 -2.25 -39.24 2.90
CA THR A 534 -2.45 -38.55 1.61
C THR A 534 -3.34 -37.31 1.71
N VAL A 535 -4.19 -37.26 2.75
CA VAL A 535 -5.07 -36.12 3.06
C VAL A 535 -4.75 -35.66 4.47
N THR A 536 -4.31 -34.41 4.58
CA THR A 536 -3.92 -33.82 5.85
C THR A 536 -5.15 -33.37 6.63
N ALA A 537 -5.29 -33.79 7.88
CA ALA A 537 -6.29 -33.27 8.81
C ALA A 537 -6.03 -31.76 9.02
N ILE A 538 -7.09 -30.98 9.16
CA ILE A 538 -6.98 -29.58 9.56
C ILE A 538 -7.08 -29.41 11.07
N GLU A 539 -6.31 -28.49 11.62
CA GLU A 539 -6.30 -28.14 13.04
C GLU A 539 -6.54 -26.64 13.25
N ASP A 540 -7.01 -26.28 14.41
CA ASP A 540 -7.17 -24.90 14.83
C ASP A 540 -5.81 -24.30 15.21
N VAL A 541 -5.45 -23.18 14.58
CA VAL A 541 -4.26 -22.38 14.88
C VAL A 541 -4.71 -21.07 15.49
N VAL A 542 -4.45 -20.89 16.78
CA VAL A 542 -4.82 -19.67 17.52
C VAL A 542 -3.57 -18.83 17.72
N GLN A 543 -3.55 -17.65 17.12
CA GLN A 543 -2.51 -16.65 17.33
C GLN A 543 -3.06 -15.52 18.18
N ARG A 544 -2.31 -15.10 19.20
CA ARG A 544 -2.61 -13.95 20.05
C ARG A 544 -1.46 -12.97 20.02
N ASN A 545 -1.77 -11.71 19.78
CA ASN A 545 -0.80 -10.61 19.76
C ASN A 545 -1.17 -9.59 20.84
N TYR A 546 -0.20 -9.24 21.67
CA TYR A 546 -0.30 -8.19 22.68
C TYR A 546 0.72 -7.12 22.34
N ARG A 547 0.29 -5.90 22.13
CA ARG A 547 1.17 -4.78 21.79
C ARG A 547 0.92 -3.62 22.75
N PHE A 548 2.00 -3.05 23.25
CA PHE A 548 2.01 -1.78 23.97
C PHE A 548 2.88 -0.79 23.22
N ASN A 549 2.38 0.41 22.98
CA ASN A 549 3.10 1.46 22.26
C ASN A 549 2.99 2.79 23.01
N LEU A 550 4.11 3.45 23.20
CA LEU A 550 4.25 4.78 23.78
C LEU A 550 4.92 5.69 22.76
N SER A 551 4.30 6.84 22.45
CA SER A 551 4.92 7.92 21.69
C SER A 551 4.90 9.19 22.52
N TYR A 552 6.06 9.77 22.77
CA TYR A 552 6.23 10.94 23.62
C TYR A 552 7.11 12.00 22.94
N LYS A 553 6.55 13.20 22.73
CA LYS A 553 7.30 14.37 22.27
C LYS A 553 8.00 15.02 23.46
N VAL A 554 9.29 14.72 23.62
CA VAL A 554 10.13 15.33 24.68
C VAL A 554 10.27 16.84 24.47
N SER A 555 10.35 17.24 23.20
CA SER A 555 10.34 18.65 22.76
C SER A 555 9.77 18.75 21.35
N GLU A 556 9.66 19.97 20.80
CA GLU A 556 9.24 20.18 19.41
C GLU A 556 10.15 19.45 18.39
N ALA A 557 11.42 19.21 18.77
CA ALA A 557 12.42 18.58 17.93
C ALA A 557 12.61 17.09 18.19
N ILE A 558 12.23 16.58 19.37
CA ILE A 558 12.59 15.22 19.81
C ILE A 558 11.34 14.43 20.15
N THR A 559 11.15 13.32 19.44
CA THR A 559 10.10 12.33 19.73
C THR A 559 10.75 10.99 20.08
N VAL A 560 10.27 10.37 21.15
CA VAL A 560 10.67 9.05 21.62
C VAL A 560 9.51 8.11 21.45
N LYS A 561 9.74 6.93 20.83
CA LYS A 561 8.71 5.89 20.67
C LYS A 561 9.25 4.59 21.28
N SER A 562 8.46 3.97 22.15
CA SER A 562 8.75 2.66 22.74
C SER A 562 7.67 1.69 22.37
N ARG A 563 8.03 0.49 21.92
CA ARG A 563 7.08 -0.57 21.56
C ARG A 563 7.51 -1.87 22.21
N LEU A 564 6.56 -2.54 22.86
CA LEU A 564 6.67 -3.91 23.32
C LEU A 564 5.57 -4.71 22.65
N GLU A 565 5.93 -5.82 22.04
CA GLU A 565 4.96 -6.74 21.45
C GLU A 565 5.31 -8.17 21.81
N TYR A 566 4.28 -8.96 22.12
CA TYR A 566 4.35 -10.36 22.40
C TYR A 566 3.35 -11.09 21.51
N VAL A 567 3.77 -12.18 20.91
CA VAL A 567 2.95 -13.08 20.09
C VAL A 567 3.00 -14.48 20.68
N SER A 568 1.87 -15.16 20.68
CA SER A 568 1.75 -16.56 21.09
C SER A 568 0.93 -17.31 20.07
N ILE A 569 1.41 -18.48 19.64
CA ILE A 569 0.74 -19.37 18.69
C ILE A 569 0.51 -20.71 19.35
N HIS A 570 -0.73 -21.16 19.32
CA HIS A 570 -1.13 -22.47 19.82
C HIS A 570 -1.73 -23.29 18.69
N ARG A 571 -1.27 -24.54 18.58
CA ARG A 571 -1.75 -25.61 17.69
C ARG A 571 -1.95 -26.87 18.50
N GLU A 572 -2.89 -27.74 18.07
CA GLU A 572 -3.09 -29.04 18.74
C GLU A 572 -1.89 -29.97 18.51
N SER A 573 -1.28 -29.94 17.32
CA SER A 573 -0.16 -30.80 16.94
C SER A 573 1.19 -30.44 17.56
N ASN A 574 1.36 -29.26 18.16
CA ASN A 574 2.65 -28.78 18.66
C ASN A 574 2.54 -28.10 20.02
N ALA A 575 3.67 -28.05 20.74
CA ALA A 575 3.80 -27.17 21.90
C ALA A 575 3.53 -25.72 21.51
N PRO A 576 2.99 -24.88 22.41
CA PRO A 576 2.85 -23.45 22.18
C PRO A 576 4.20 -22.81 21.81
N GLU A 577 4.16 -21.93 20.83
CA GLU A 577 5.32 -21.15 20.38
C GLU A 577 5.08 -19.67 20.70
N ASP A 578 6.10 -19.01 21.22
CA ASP A 578 6.03 -17.61 21.66
C ASP A 578 7.07 -16.75 20.96
N GLY A 579 6.86 -15.43 21.00
CA GLY A 579 7.84 -14.46 20.52
C GLY A 579 7.58 -13.08 21.11
N TRP A 580 8.65 -12.30 21.28
CA TRP A 580 8.53 -10.91 21.70
C TRP A 580 9.52 -10.01 21.00
N VAL A 581 9.17 -8.73 20.91
CA VAL A 581 10.05 -7.65 20.46
C VAL A 581 9.89 -6.45 21.38
N PHE A 582 11.01 -5.87 21.78
CA PHE A 582 11.08 -4.56 22.39
C PHE A 582 11.86 -3.63 21.45
N SER A 583 11.30 -2.49 21.11
CA SER A 583 12.01 -1.48 20.29
C SER A 583 11.89 -0.09 20.88
N GLN A 584 12.98 0.66 20.74
CA GLN A 584 13.10 2.05 21.14
C GLN A 584 13.55 2.89 19.97
N ASP A 585 12.74 3.89 19.60
CA ASP A 585 13.07 4.89 18.58
C ASP A 585 13.31 6.25 19.20
N ILE A 586 14.28 6.97 18.65
CA ILE A 586 14.51 8.37 18.93
C ILE A 586 14.53 9.10 17.59
N VAL A 587 13.60 10.02 17.42
CA VAL A 587 13.47 10.85 16.20
C VAL A 587 13.77 12.29 16.56
N ILE A 588 14.78 12.86 15.91
CA ILE A 588 15.28 14.22 16.14
C ILE A 588 15.11 15.01 14.85
N ARG A 589 14.20 16.00 14.87
CA ARG A 589 13.86 16.88 13.73
C ARG A 589 13.83 18.34 14.17
N PRO A 590 14.98 18.99 14.35
CA PRO A 590 15.02 20.40 14.78
C PRO A 590 14.62 21.32 13.63
N LYS A 591 13.69 22.25 13.86
CA LYS A 591 13.19 23.19 12.83
C LYS A 591 14.26 24.10 12.22
N SER A 592 15.34 24.36 12.96
CA SER A 592 16.45 25.25 12.56
C SER A 592 17.68 24.53 12.01
N SER A 593 17.63 23.20 11.87
CA SER A 593 18.76 22.40 11.42
C SER A 593 18.48 21.76 10.04
N PRO A 594 19.47 21.66 9.16
CA PRO A 594 19.34 20.93 7.92
C PRO A 594 19.36 19.40 8.10
N PHE A 595 19.52 18.92 9.34
CA PHE A 595 19.67 17.51 9.65
C PHE A 595 18.44 16.98 10.40
N ASP A 596 17.90 15.84 9.93
CA ASP A 596 16.98 15.00 10.68
C ASP A 596 17.68 13.67 10.98
N LEU A 597 17.48 13.15 12.19
CA LEU A 597 18.07 11.90 12.64
C LEU A 597 16.99 10.98 13.20
N SER A 598 16.96 9.72 12.76
CA SER A 598 16.14 8.68 13.38
C SER A 598 17.05 7.51 13.77
N LEU A 599 16.92 7.10 15.02
CA LEU A 599 17.67 5.98 15.60
C LEU A 599 16.69 4.93 16.09
N ARG A 600 16.99 3.67 15.89
CA ARG A 600 16.31 2.54 16.52
C ARG A 600 17.29 1.57 17.12
N TYR A 601 16.92 1.03 18.28
CA TYR A 601 17.45 -0.20 18.82
C TYR A 601 16.29 -1.12 19.20
N ALA A 602 16.37 -2.39 18.78
CA ALA A 602 15.36 -3.39 19.09
C ALA A 602 16.04 -4.68 19.53
N LEU A 603 15.39 -5.36 20.47
CA LEU A 603 15.69 -6.73 20.92
C LEU A 603 14.51 -7.60 20.59
N PHE A 604 14.76 -8.82 20.12
CA PHE A 604 13.73 -9.79 19.79
C PHE A 604 14.17 -11.20 20.09
N ASP A 605 13.17 -12.02 20.45
CA ASP A 605 13.33 -13.44 20.69
C ASP A 605 12.03 -14.13 20.30
N THR A 606 12.10 -15.10 19.39
CA THR A 606 10.96 -15.83 18.87
C THR A 606 11.35 -17.28 18.65
N ASP A 607 10.49 -18.22 19.08
CA ASP A 607 10.75 -19.64 18.98
C ASP A 607 10.87 -20.14 17.55
N SER A 608 10.12 -19.51 16.61
CA SER A 608 10.08 -19.91 15.21
C SER A 608 9.81 -18.75 14.27
N TYR A 609 9.86 -19.01 12.95
CA TYR A 609 9.45 -18.07 11.93
C TYR A 609 7.91 -17.79 11.96
N ASP A 610 7.11 -18.70 12.50
CA ASP A 610 5.66 -18.50 12.63
C ASP A 610 5.34 -17.42 13.67
N THR A 611 6.14 -17.28 14.72
CA THR A 611 6.01 -16.26 15.77
C THR A 611 6.70 -14.92 15.44
N ARG A 612 7.09 -14.71 14.17
CA ARG A 612 7.68 -13.43 13.72
C ARG A 612 6.78 -12.24 13.98
N ILE A 613 7.37 -11.10 14.26
CA ILE A 613 6.69 -9.84 14.56
C ILE A 613 7.09 -8.79 13.53
N TYR A 614 6.11 -8.16 12.89
CA TYR A 614 6.35 -7.07 11.94
C TYR A 614 6.38 -5.73 12.65
N THR A 615 7.41 -4.94 12.38
CA THR A 615 7.56 -3.61 12.97
C THR A 615 7.95 -2.60 11.91
N PHE A 616 7.13 -1.56 11.75
CA PHE A 616 7.48 -0.45 10.86
C PHE A 616 8.81 0.19 11.25
N GLU A 617 9.68 0.46 10.28
CA GLU A 617 10.96 1.17 10.44
C GLU A 617 10.97 2.46 9.61
N ASN A 618 11.50 3.55 10.21
CA ASN A 618 11.74 4.77 9.45
C ASN A 618 12.80 4.54 8.37
N ASN A 619 12.55 5.06 7.18
CA ASN A 619 13.42 4.91 6.02
C ASN A 619 13.47 6.20 5.19
N ALA A 620 14.21 6.19 4.07
CA ALA A 620 14.21 7.27 3.11
C ALA A 620 12.80 7.52 2.57
N LEU A 621 12.57 8.71 2.06
CA LEU A 621 11.27 9.11 1.52
C LEU A 621 10.79 8.14 0.42
N TYR A 622 9.53 7.72 0.45
CA TYR A 622 8.93 6.69 -0.43
C TYR A 622 9.48 5.26 -0.25
N VAL A 623 10.20 5.00 0.82
CA VAL A 623 10.56 3.64 1.22
C VAL A 623 9.77 3.30 2.48
N PHE A 624 8.77 2.45 2.31
CA PHE A 624 7.94 1.96 3.41
C PHE A 624 8.29 0.51 3.66
N SER A 625 8.67 0.18 4.87
CA SER A 625 9.11 -1.16 5.24
C SER A 625 8.66 -1.49 6.65
N ALA A 626 8.06 -2.66 6.80
CA ALA A 626 7.77 -3.26 8.08
C ALA A 626 8.45 -4.64 8.15
N PRO A 627 9.78 -4.69 8.32
CA PRO A 627 10.50 -5.94 8.33
C PRO A 627 10.04 -6.87 9.45
N SER A 628 10.17 -8.16 9.22
CA SER A 628 9.92 -9.20 10.21
C SER A 628 11.11 -9.38 11.16
N TYR A 629 10.81 -9.50 12.45
CA TYR A 629 11.74 -9.86 13.51
C TYR A 629 11.45 -11.31 13.90
N TYR A 630 12.43 -12.18 13.76
CA TYR A 630 12.30 -13.62 14.02
C TYR A 630 13.61 -14.22 14.51
N TYR A 631 13.56 -15.35 15.21
CA TYR A 631 14.64 -15.95 15.97
C TYR A 631 15.09 -15.06 17.14
N GLN A 632 16.33 -15.19 17.60
CA GLN A 632 16.87 -14.43 18.71
C GLN A 632 17.93 -13.44 18.23
N GLY A 633 17.79 -12.17 18.60
CA GLY A 633 18.77 -11.17 18.16
C GLY A 633 18.47 -9.73 18.52
N SER A 634 19.23 -8.86 17.88
CA SER A 634 19.06 -7.41 17.98
C SER A 634 19.05 -6.76 16.60
N ARG A 635 18.36 -5.63 16.51
CA ARG A 635 18.31 -4.76 15.35
C ARG A 635 18.64 -3.33 15.75
N ALA A 636 19.58 -2.71 15.03
CA ALA A 636 19.84 -1.28 15.17
C ALA A 636 19.86 -0.60 13.81
N TYR A 637 19.36 0.65 13.73
CA TYR A 637 19.60 1.48 12.58
C TYR A 637 19.80 2.95 12.94
N ILE A 638 20.47 3.64 12.04
CA ILE A 638 20.58 5.09 11.97
C ILE A 638 20.10 5.55 10.60
N LEU A 639 19.20 6.51 10.56
CA LEU A 639 18.76 7.22 9.36
C LEU A 639 19.06 8.70 9.52
N LEU A 640 19.90 9.23 8.65
CA LEU A 640 20.23 10.63 8.56
C LEU A 640 19.59 11.22 7.30
N ARG A 641 18.88 12.34 7.43
CA ARG A 641 18.52 13.21 6.31
C ARG A 641 19.33 14.49 6.43
N TYR A 642 19.88 14.94 5.31
CA TYR A 642 20.60 16.18 5.18
C TYR A 642 20.06 17.02 4.03
N SER A 643 19.49 18.19 4.34
CA SER A 643 18.99 19.17 3.37
C SER A 643 20.07 20.24 3.16
N PHE A 644 21.01 20.01 2.23
CA PHE A 644 22.20 20.86 2.07
C PHE A 644 21.97 22.08 1.16
N LEU A 645 20.90 22.07 0.35
CA LEU A 645 20.42 23.19 -0.45
C LEU A 645 18.90 23.27 -0.34
N ARG A 646 18.27 24.39 -0.67
CA ARG A 646 16.81 24.57 -0.63
C ARG A 646 16.03 23.51 -1.39
N HIS A 647 16.68 22.85 -2.35
CA HIS A 647 16.07 21.94 -3.30
C HIS A 647 16.74 20.57 -3.34
N CYS A 648 17.68 20.28 -2.44
CA CYS A 648 18.45 19.05 -2.45
C CYS A 648 18.44 18.39 -1.08
N ASP A 649 18.00 17.14 -1.05
CA ASP A 649 18.01 16.31 0.16
C ASP A 649 18.80 15.02 -0.09
N LEU A 650 19.54 14.60 0.91
CA LEU A 650 20.25 13.33 0.96
C LEU A 650 19.78 12.54 2.18
N TRP A 651 19.38 11.30 1.98
CA TRP A 651 19.12 10.33 3.04
C TRP A 651 20.20 9.26 3.02
N VAL A 652 20.68 8.92 4.19
CA VAL A 652 21.59 7.78 4.40
C VAL A 652 21.04 6.96 5.55
N ARG A 653 20.70 5.70 5.29
CA ARG A 653 20.27 4.75 6.31
C ARG A 653 21.25 3.59 6.36
N TYR A 654 21.72 3.27 7.55
CA TYR A 654 22.53 2.10 7.84
C TYR A 654 21.86 1.31 8.95
N GLY A 655 21.53 0.05 8.67
CA GLY A 655 20.86 -0.83 9.61
C GLY A 655 21.56 -2.17 9.72
N THR A 656 21.53 -2.81 10.90
CA THR A 656 22.15 -4.12 11.11
C THR A 656 21.29 -4.99 11.99
N TYR A 657 21.11 -6.26 11.59
CA TYR A 657 20.67 -7.35 12.43
C TYR A 657 21.87 -8.13 12.94
N ILE A 658 21.82 -8.56 14.19
CA ILE A 658 22.78 -9.47 14.81
C ILE A 658 21.96 -10.57 15.49
N TYR A 659 22.08 -11.79 15.01
CA TYR A 659 21.40 -12.96 15.55
C TYR A 659 22.31 -13.67 16.56
N ALA A 660 21.73 -14.11 17.67
CA ALA A 660 22.49 -14.77 18.74
C ALA A 660 22.65 -16.29 18.49
N ASP A 661 21.67 -16.89 17.82
CA ASP A 661 21.49 -18.33 17.69
C ASP A 661 21.72 -18.89 16.28
N ARG A 662 22.26 -18.08 15.35
CA ARG A 662 22.45 -18.46 13.94
C ARG A 662 23.90 -18.37 13.48
N THR A 663 24.27 -19.32 12.63
CA THR A 663 25.55 -19.34 11.91
C THR A 663 25.39 -19.03 10.41
N SER A 664 24.15 -19.09 9.90
CA SER A 664 23.76 -18.61 8.59
C SER A 664 22.34 -18.06 8.62
N LEU A 665 22.01 -17.19 7.69
CA LEU A 665 20.70 -16.52 7.56
C LEU A 665 20.14 -16.82 6.17
N SER A 666 18.82 -17.07 6.08
CA SER A 666 18.13 -17.50 4.86
C SER A 666 18.65 -18.85 4.32
N SER A 667 18.37 -19.17 3.05
CA SER A 667 18.78 -20.40 2.42
C SER A 667 18.96 -20.23 0.91
N GLY A 668 19.67 -21.18 0.28
CA GLY A 668 19.91 -21.19 -1.18
C GLY A 668 20.67 -19.95 -1.66
N ALA A 669 20.25 -19.36 -2.76
CA ALA A 669 20.90 -18.17 -3.32
C ALA A 669 20.81 -16.93 -2.38
N GLU A 670 19.83 -16.89 -1.48
CA GLU A 670 19.62 -15.81 -0.50
C GLU A 670 20.44 -16.01 0.80
N GLU A 671 21.18 -17.10 0.95
CA GLU A 671 21.94 -17.41 2.15
C GLU A 671 23.07 -16.41 2.40
N ILE A 672 23.16 -15.95 3.65
CA ILE A 672 24.27 -15.13 4.15
C ILE A 672 24.99 -15.94 5.24
N THR A 673 26.29 -16.21 5.03
CA THR A 673 27.14 -16.84 6.02
C THR A 673 27.40 -15.90 7.17
N GLY A 674 27.23 -16.41 8.41
CA GLY A 674 27.37 -15.64 9.63
C GLY A 674 26.03 -15.25 10.22
N ASN A 675 26.10 -14.53 11.34
CA ASN A 675 24.96 -14.14 12.16
C ASN A 675 24.56 -12.67 11.99
N ARG A 676 25.15 -11.98 11.04
CA ARG A 676 24.93 -10.53 10.83
C ARG A 676 24.39 -10.25 9.42
N LYS A 677 23.35 -9.40 9.37
CA LYS A 677 22.81 -8.86 8.11
C LYS A 677 22.74 -7.35 8.23
N THR A 678 23.39 -6.64 7.32
CA THR A 678 23.47 -5.17 7.31
C THR A 678 22.83 -4.65 6.01
N ASP A 679 22.00 -3.63 6.14
CA ASP A 679 21.37 -2.94 5.01
C ASP A 679 21.84 -1.49 4.93
N LEU A 680 22.15 -1.03 3.73
CA LEU A 680 22.48 0.34 3.40
C LEU A 680 21.48 0.90 2.41
N THR A 681 20.92 2.07 2.68
CA THR A 681 20.11 2.85 1.73
C THR A 681 20.71 4.25 1.62
N VAL A 682 20.97 4.69 0.40
CA VAL A 682 21.36 6.06 0.07
C VAL A 682 20.37 6.61 -0.93
N GLN A 683 19.71 7.73 -0.64
CA GLN A 683 18.75 8.36 -1.54
C GLN A 683 19.05 9.84 -1.68
N PHE A 684 19.01 10.30 -2.90
CA PHE A 684 19.16 11.71 -3.26
C PHE A 684 17.87 12.22 -3.91
N ARG A 685 17.44 13.44 -3.54
CA ARG A 685 16.32 14.15 -4.15
C ARG A 685 16.75 15.54 -4.57
N VAL A 686 16.36 15.93 -5.79
CA VAL A 686 16.44 17.31 -6.27
C VAL A 686 15.05 17.77 -6.67
N THR A 687 14.70 19.01 -6.31
CA THR A 687 13.45 19.66 -6.71
C THR A 687 13.77 20.99 -7.40
N PHE A 688 13.09 21.29 -8.52
CA PHE A 688 13.30 22.52 -9.30
C PHE A 688 12.01 23.30 -9.45
#